data_8bb2460995158ec182a325c2e2f31897
#
_entry.id   8bb2460995158ec182a325c2e2f31897
#
_cell.length_a   1.000
_cell.length_b   1.000
_cell.length_c   1.000
_cell.angle_alpha   90.00
_cell.angle_beta   90.00
_cell.angle_gamma   90.00
#
_symmetry.space_group_name_H-M   'P 1'
#
loop_
_entity.id
_entity.type
_entity.pdbx_description
1 polymer ?
#
loop_
_entity_poly.entity_id
_entity_poly.type
_entity_poly.pdbx_seq_one_letter_code
_entity_poly.pdbx_strand_id
1 'polypeptide(L)'
;LRKATALPSVICHFAFLFHTMTLARKRSIFLTALVTLFSVIGSPLALAQDTSASPSPSPSPAATATPKPTAIPLASAPSEAEAAFGELRQIEDSLSKDRDSLQATADALSNLKNEIEARMAEDNRILAGNPSLDLLYRLRTTWQTFADNLSSSEQDLAQRASSLETQISRLAQMNQLWQITLQSASQVAMPPVVLQRVRSVLDEISKAQRGAESDRAQVLTLESSLLREDARIRTAVAAIARAQGQALKDLLVRDGQPIWTAPATLTNEWHTQGGESISAQWGATTAFAQRLPFSFVLHAVFIALLAIFIQWLRRRLRKLIEVKPALERAVAILDLPVSTAFVLSTVFIPTVYLQAPRWIQAIMGAIALIPTVLILRRLLERSLFPILYALVGLYLVTQLRVLAASLPALSRSFFLIETLGGFIFLIWLFRSGKIGTAHAGATTRFFLALRIIAKIGLVIFPAAILANILGYMNLANLLGIVYVRSVFLASLFYVAIRVVEGFLIIGLQVRPLGALHAVQIHRDMLHRRTCRVLEFLAFLLWLDLMLNFFALLNPLLARIGEVLNAHIAIGSLDISLGRVLAFAIAVWASFLVSKFLRFLLEEDVFQHFRLERGLPYAISTMVHYSILLVGFFVALGALGIDLTKITILAGAFSVGVGFGLQNVINNFVSGLILLFERPIKIGDVIEIGGTVGEVRRIGIRACVIRTGEGSEIIVPNGSLISNQVTNWTFSDRARAIEVSVNILPGTDSQRIVELLKTAGASQPGITKEPAPQVYVTSFTAGAITFLLRAWTDRYQDWAQVRSDLAVAISDALAREKIGIA
;
A
#
# COMPACT_ATOMS: atom_id res chain seq x y z
N LEU A 1 -33.95 -34.43 0.81
CA LEU A 1 -33.67 -33.63 -0.43
C LEU A 1 -34.06 -32.14 -0.32
N ARG A 2 -33.86 -31.48 0.87
CA ARG A 2 -34.15 -30.03 1.03
C ARG A 2 -33.15 -29.31 1.98
N LYS A 3 -31.85 -29.62 1.92
CA LYS A 3 -30.80 -28.90 2.71
C LYS A 3 -29.45 -28.76 1.98
N ALA A 4 -29.44 -28.76 0.64
CA ALA A 4 -28.19 -28.63 -0.15
C ALA A 4 -28.16 -27.41 -1.07
N THR A 5 -28.95 -26.35 -0.83
CA THR A 5 -29.05 -25.19 -1.72
C THR A 5 -28.60 -23.86 -1.12
N ALA A 6 -27.92 -23.84 0.03
CA ALA A 6 -27.49 -22.58 0.67
C ALA A 6 -26.08 -22.10 0.28
N LEU A 7 -25.20 -22.95 -0.23
CA LEU A 7 -23.83 -22.56 -0.60
C LEU A 7 -23.70 -21.76 -1.91
N PRO A 8 -24.53 -21.97 -2.95
CA PRO A 8 -24.44 -21.16 -4.16
C PRO A 8 -24.88 -19.70 -3.99
N SER A 9 -25.77 -19.43 -3.02
CA SER A 9 -26.32 -18.08 -2.81
C SER A 9 -25.29 -17.12 -2.20
N VAL A 10 -24.41 -17.56 -1.34
CA VAL A 10 -23.37 -16.73 -0.70
C VAL A 10 -22.30 -16.33 -1.71
N ILE A 11 -21.89 -17.23 -2.59
CA ILE A 11 -20.90 -16.98 -3.64
C ILE A 11 -21.49 -16.06 -4.73
N CYS A 12 -22.77 -16.25 -5.09
CA CYS A 12 -23.49 -15.36 -5.99
C CYS A 12 -23.70 -13.97 -5.37
N HIS A 13 -23.98 -13.88 -4.07
CA HIS A 13 -24.10 -12.59 -3.37
C HIS A 13 -22.78 -11.83 -3.32
N PHE A 14 -21.67 -12.52 -3.10
CA PHE A 14 -20.34 -11.90 -3.13
C PHE A 14 -19.94 -11.45 -4.56
N ALA A 15 -20.24 -12.25 -5.58
CA ALA A 15 -20.00 -11.89 -6.98
C ALA A 15 -20.94 -10.77 -7.44
N PHE A 16 -22.19 -10.72 -6.97
CA PHE A 16 -23.16 -9.68 -7.25
C PHE A 16 -22.79 -8.35 -6.55
N LEU A 17 -22.37 -8.41 -5.27
CA LEU A 17 -21.84 -7.24 -4.54
C LEU A 17 -20.59 -6.65 -5.20
N PHE A 18 -19.72 -7.48 -5.75
CA PHE A 18 -18.53 -7.01 -6.48
C PHE A 18 -18.87 -6.40 -7.86
N HIS A 19 -19.99 -6.81 -8.47
CA HIS A 19 -20.40 -6.29 -9.77
C HIS A 19 -21.18 -4.98 -9.66
N THR A 20 -21.87 -4.75 -8.54
CA THR A 20 -22.69 -3.53 -8.30
C THR A 20 -21.90 -2.40 -7.60
N MET A 21 -20.66 -2.64 -7.19
CA MET A 21 -19.81 -1.57 -6.64
C MET A 21 -19.42 -0.58 -7.73
N THR A 22 -19.69 0.71 -7.49
CA THR A 22 -19.26 1.81 -8.36
C THR A 22 -17.75 1.82 -8.58
N LEU A 23 -17.31 2.30 -9.76
CA LEU A 23 -15.88 2.37 -10.15
C LEU A 23 -14.98 3.04 -9.08
N ALA A 24 -15.52 3.99 -8.32
CA ALA A 24 -14.82 4.67 -7.23
C ALA A 24 -14.49 3.72 -6.05
N ARG A 25 -15.40 2.80 -5.70
CA ARG A 25 -15.20 1.82 -4.61
C ARG A 25 -14.23 0.70 -5.00
N LYS A 26 -14.25 0.29 -6.28
CA LYS A 26 -13.26 -0.65 -6.85
C LYS A 26 -11.85 -0.06 -6.86
N ARG A 27 -11.73 1.26 -7.11
CA ARG A 27 -10.47 2.01 -7.03
C ARG A 27 -9.94 2.12 -5.59
N SER A 28 -10.83 2.33 -4.61
CA SER A 28 -10.45 2.41 -3.19
C SER A 28 -9.88 1.08 -2.69
N ILE A 29 -10.51 -0.05 -3.01
CA ILE A 29 -10.04 -1.39 -2.61
C ILE A 29 -8.69 -1.73 -3.29
N PHE A 30 -8.51 -1.32 -4.55
CA PHE A 30 -7.24 -1.51 -5.26
C PHE A 30 -6.12 -0.61 -4.70
N LEU A 31 -6.45 0.63 -4.34
CA LEU A 31 -5.51 1.54 -3.68
C LEU A 31 -5.11 1.04 -2.29
N THR A 32 -6.08 0.53 -1.51
CA THR A 32 -5.83 -0.03 -0.18
C THR A 32 -4.99 -1.31 -0.26
N ALA A 33 -5.25 -2.18 -1.24
CA ALA A 33 -4.43 -3.37 -1.49
C ALA A 33 -3.01 -3.01 -1.99
N LEU A 34 -2.85 -1.96 -2.76
CA LEU A 34 -1.55 -1.44 -3.21
C LEU A 34 -0.78 -0.80 -2.05
N VAL A 35 -1.47 -0.05 -1.19
CA VAL A 35 -0.89 0.58 0.02
C VAL A 35 -0.49 -0.48 1.05
N THR A 36 -1.30 -1.53 1.24
CA THR A 36 -0.93 -2.67 2.11
C THR A 36 0.23 -3.48 1.53
N LEU A 37 0.32 -3.65 0.22
CA LEU A 37 1.48 -4.29 -0.43
C LEU A 37 2.75 -3.43 -0.28
N PHE A 38 2.63 -2.10 -0.34
CA PHE A 38 3.74 -1.17 -0.11
C PHE A 38 4.12 -1.06 1.37
N SER A 39 3.19 -1.18 2.31
CA SER A 39 3.49 -1.20 3.75
C SER A 39 4.17 -2.49 4.20
N VAL A 40 3.91 -3.62 3.54
CA VAL A 40 4.62 -4.89 3.78
C VAL A 40 6.06 -4.85 3.21
N ILE A 41 6.31 -4.09 2.15
CA ILE A 41 7.66 -3.89 1.57
C ILE A 41 8.43 -2.76 2.28
N GLY A 42 7.70 -1.87 2.96
CA GLY A 42 8.22 -0.66 3.61
C GLY A 42 8.39 -0.75 5.13
N SER A 43 8.38 -1.95 5.72
CA SER A 43 8.78 -2.09 7.12
C SER A 43 10.26 -1.71 7.24
N PRO A 44 10.62 -0.58 7.86
CA PRO A 44 12.02 -0.30 8.11
C PRO A 44 12.56 -1.39 9.03
N LEU A 45 13.67 -2.00 8.62
CA LEU A 45 14.52 -2.75 9.54
C LEU A 45 14.79 -1.81 10.72
N ALA A 46 14.14 -2.04 11.83
CA ALA A 46 14.47 -1.41 13.09
C ALA A 46 15.84 -1.93 13.51
N LEU A 47 16.87 -1.26 13.06
CA LEU A 47 18.21 -1.36 13.63
C LEU A 47 18.11 -0.84 15.06
N ALA A 48 18.25 -1.75 16.01
CA ALA A 48 18.35 -1.43 17.42
C ALA A 48 19.40 -0.32 17.61
N GLN A 49 18.98 0.86 17.93
CA GLN A 49 19.83 1.92 18.47
C GLN A 49 20.03 1.64 19.97
N ASP A 50 21.22 1.16 20.32
CA ASP A 50 21.73 1.31 21.67
C ASP A 50 21.94 2.80 21.92
N THR A 51 20.99 3.45 22.55
CA THR A 51 21.16 4.79 23.10
C THR A 51 21.19 4.74 24.62
N SER A 52 22.37 4.51 25.15
CA SER A 52 22.73 4.93 26.48
C SER A 52 23.18 6.40 26.42
N ALA A 53 22.23 7.32 26.31
CA ALA A 53 22.40 8.72 26.66
C ALA A 53 21.01 9.30 26.95
N SER A 54 20.72 9.57 28.21
CA SER A 54 19.56 10.34 28.63
C SER A 54 19.59 11.71 27.94
N PRO A 55 18.59 12.09 27.15
CA PRO A 55 18.50 13.46 26.68
C PRO A 55 18.09 14.36 27.82
N SER A 56 18.87 15.39 28.05
CA SER A 56 18.44 16.57 28.84
C SER A 56 17.12 17.11 28.26
N PRO A 57 16.19 17.54 29.10
CA PRO A 57 14.89 18.01 28.58
C PRO A 57 15.10 19.30 27.78
N SER A 58 14.82 19.23 26.49
CA SER A 58 14.63 20.41 25.64
C SER A 58 13.50 21.28 26.21
N PRO A 59 13.59 22.60 26.15
CA PRO A 59 12.49 23.44 26.59
C PRO A 59 11.27 23.19 25.75
N SER A 60 10.20 22.81 26.41
CA SER A 60 8.85 22.64 25.85
C SER A 60 8.47 23.89 25.04
N PRO A 61 7.92 23.78 23.83
CA PRO A 61 7.33 24.94 23.19
C PRO A 61 6.27 25.52 24.12
N ALA A 62 6.26 26.83 24.27
CA ALA A 62 5.32 27.55 25.12
C ALA A 62 3.91 27.04 24.89
N ALA A 63 3.32 26.45 25.91
CA ALA A 63 1.97 25.94 25.91
C ALA A 63 1.06 27.10 25.47
N THR A 64 0.43 26.92 24.32
CA THR A 64 -0.72 27.74 23.94
C THR A 64 -1.71 27.60 25.08
N ALA A 65 -1.99 28.68 25.78
CA ALA A 65 -2.85 28.70 26.94
C ALA A 65 -4.20 28.06 26.56
N THR A 66 -4.43 26.85 27.04
CA THR A 66 -5.74 26.20 26.94
C THR A 66 -6.74 27.17 27.59
N PRO A 67 -7.85 27.53 26.94
CA PRO A 67 -8.84 28.40 27.54
C PRO A 67 -9.26 27.79 28.87
N LYS A 68 -9.23 28.57 29.94
CA LYS A 68 -9.67 28.13 31.27
C LYS A 68 -11.10 27.60 31.13
N PRO A 69 -11.38 26.36 31.61
CA PRO A 69 -12.72 25.81 31.55
C PRO A 69 -13.69 26.76 32.25
N THR A 70 -14.72 27.21 31.54
CA THR A 70 -15.80 28.00 32.06
C THR A 70 -16.88 27.11 32.63
N ALA A 71 -17.46 27.48 33.79
CA ALA A 71 -18.55 26.73 34.39
C ALA A 71 -19.70 26.50 33.39
N ILE A 72 -20.35 25.35 33.45
CA ILE A 72 -21.53 25.08 32.66
C ILE A 72 -22.66 26.03 33.07
N PRO A 73 -23.38 26.67 32.14
CA PRO A 73 -24.52 27.53 32.48
C PRO A 73 -25.55 26.71 33.27
N LEU A 74 -26.01 27.24 34.41
CA LEU A 74 -26.85 26.50 35.33
C LEU A 74 -28.19 26.04 34.75
N ALA A 75 -28.69 26.75 33.73
CA ALA A 75 -29.91 26.38 33.01
C ALA A 75 -29.74 25.10 32.17
N SER A 76 -28.55 24.83 31.66
CA SER A 76 -28.22 23.66 30.83
C SER A 76 -27.61 22.50 31.65
N ALA A 77 -27.32 22.68 32.92
CA ALA A 77 -26.69 21.66 33.77
C ALA A 77 -27.39 20.33 33.80
N PRO A 78 -28.74 20.20 33.80
CA PRO A 78 -29.40 18.89 33.74
C PRO A 78 -29.18 18.13 32.42
N SER A 79 -29.25 18.82 31.29
CA SER A 79 -29.04 18.23 29.95
C SER A 79 -27.57 17.84 29.74
N GLU A 80 -26.65 18.67 30.19
CA GLU A 80 -25.21 18.39 30.16
C GLU A 80 -24.83 17.22 31.10
N ALA A 81 -25.55 17.05 32.23
CA ALA A 81 -25.37 15.90 33.13
C ALA A 81 -25.79 14.58 32.43
N GLU A 82 -26.88 14.56 31.67
CA GLU A 82 -27.28 13.38 30.90
C GLU A 82 -26.23 13.05 29.81
N ALA A 83 -25.71 14.06 29.14
CA ALA A 83 -24.65 13.88 28.16
C ALA A 83 -23.36 13.31 28.83
N ALA A 84 -22.98 13.85 29.99
CA ALA A 84 -21.84 13.36 30.75
C ALA A 84 -22.03 11.91 31.21
N PHE A 85 -23.21 11.51 31.69
CA PHE A 85 -23.49 10.12 32.00
C PHE A 85 -23.43 9.21 30.77
N GLY A 86 -23.85 9.69 29.60
CA GLY A 86 -23.71 8.97 28.34
C GLY A 86 -22.25 8.71 28.00
N GLU A 87 -21.39 9.73 28.11
CA GLU A 87 -19.96 9.65 27.87
C GLU A 87 -19.27 8.71 28.90
N LEU A 88 -19.63 8.83 30.19
CA LEU A 88 -19.10 7.97 31.25
C LEU A 88 -19.44 6.50 31.04
N ARG A 89 -20.64 6.17 30.60
CA ARG A 89 -21.01 4.79 30.24
C ARG A 89 -20.17 4.27 29.10
N GLN A 90 -19.92 5.07 28.08
CA GLN A 90 -19.04 4.65 26.95
C GLN A 90 -17.63 4.38 27.43
N ILE A 91 -17.09 5.21 28.32
CA ILE A 91 -15.76 5.01 28.92
C ILE A 91 -15.76 3.73 29.78
N GLU A 92 -16.78 3.52 30.63
CA GLU A 92 -16.89 2.31 31.46
C GLU A 92 -17.02 1.03 30.63
N ASP A 93 -17.81 1.05 29.56
CA ASP A 93 -17.95 -0.08 28.63
C ASP A 93 -16.61 -0.39 27.92
N SER A 94 -15.85 0.66 27.56
CA SER A 94 -14.51 0.51 27.00
C SER A 94 -13.55 -0.11 28.02
N LEU A 95 -13.50 0.43 29.23
CA LEU A 95 -12.64 -0.06 30.32
C LEU A 95 -12.98 -1.51 30.70
N SER A 96 -14.27 -1.91 30.71
CA SER A 96 -14.66 -3.30 31.00
C SER A 96 -14.13 -4.28 29.95
N LYS A 97 -14.26 -3.96 28.66
CA LYS A 97 -13.71 -4.79 27.57
C LYS A 97 -12.19 -4.86 27.63
N ASP A 98 -11.55 -3.75 28.00
CA ASP A 98 -10.09 -3.70 28.13
C ASP A 98 -9.61 -4.57 29.30
N ARG A 99 -10.35 -4.66 30.41
CA ARG A 99 -10.03 -5.54 31.56
C ARG A 99 -10.08 -7.02 31.22
N ASP A 100 -11.13 -7.48 30.54
CA ASP A 100 -11.23 -8.88 30.12
C ASP A 100 -10.05 -9.27 29.23
N SER A 101 -9.69 -8.38 28.33
CA SER A 101 -8.55 -8.54 27.42
C SER A 101 -7.20 -8.43 28.15
N LEU A 102 -7.07 -7.57 29.16
CA LEU A 102 -5.88 -7.48 30.03
C LEU A 102 -5.65 -8.77 30.82
N GLN A 103 -6.71 -9.36 31.38
CA GLN A 103 -6.63 -10.63 32.09
C GLN A 103 -6.15 -11.75 31.16
N ALA A 104 -6.71 -11.82 29.94
CA ALA A 104 -6.26 -12.81 28.94
C ALA A 104 -4.78 -12.63 28.57
N THR A 105 -4.30 -11.36 28.45
CA THR A 105 -2.89 -11.05 28.20
C THR A 105 -2.00 -11.43 29.40
N ALA A 106 -2.47 -11.23 30.63
CA ALA A 106 -1.76 -11.61 31.85
C ALA A 106 -1.61 -13.13 31.97
N ASP A 107 -2.66 -13.89 31.65
CA ASP A 107 -2.65 -15.36 31.67
C ASP A 107 -1.72 -15.90 30.57
N ALA A 108 -1.77 -15.31 29.36
CA ALA A 108 -0.87 -15.66 28.26
C ALA A 108 0.60 -15.39 28.60
N LEU A 109 0.90 -14.25 29.25
CA LEU A 109 2.26 -13.89 29.67
C LEU A 109 2.74 -14.81 30.80
N SER A 110 1.88 -15.23 31.74
CA SER A 110 2.21 -16.19 32.78
C SER A 110 2.57 -17.56 32.20
N ASN A 111 1.80 -18.04 31.23
CA ASN A 111 2.07 -19.29 30.53
C ASN A 111 3.40 -19.22 29.74
N LEU A 112 3.63 -18.10 29.01
CA LEU A 112 4.86 -17.86 28.27
C LEU A 112 6.08 -17.83 29.20
N LYS A 113 5.97 -17.18 30.36
CA LYS A 113 7.04 -17.16 31.36
C LYS A 113 7.42 -18.56 31.81
N ASN A 114 6.45 -19.41 32.15
CA ASN A 114 6.70 -20.79 32.57
C ASN A 114 7.37 -21.61 31.46
N GLU A 115 6.97 -21.38 30.21
CA GLU A 115 7.57 -22.02 29.03
C GLU A 115 9.01 -21.56 28.82
N ILE A 116 9.29 -20.25 28.95
CA ILE A 116 10.61 -19.66 28.85
C ILE A 116 11.54 -20.25 29.95
N GLU A 117 11.07 -20.32 31.19
CA GLU A 117 11.87 -20.87 32.31
C GLU A 117 12.22 -22.35 32.11
N ALA A 118 11.25 -23.16 31.72
CA ALA A 118 11.45 -24.58 31.44
C ALA A 118 12.44 -24.77 30.28
N ARG A 119 12.28 -23.98 29.22
CA ARG A 119 13.13 -24.03 28.04
C ARG A 119 14.57 -23.58 28.34
N MET A 120 14.71 -22.51 29.10
CA MET A 120 16.03 -21.98 29.49
C MET A 120 16.83 -23.01 30.30
N ALA A 121 16.19 -23.74 31.20
CA ALA A 121 16.81 -24.79 31.97
C ALA A 121 17.28 -25.96 31.08
N GLU A 122 16.49 -26.37 30.08
CA GLU A 122 16.83 -27.41 29.11
C GLU A 122 17.99 -26.95 28.21
N ASP A 123 17.88 -25.76 27.65
CA ASP A 123 18.87 -25.25 26.70
C ASP A 123 20.23 -24.97 27.34
N ASN A 124 20.25 -24.55 28.60
CA ASN A 124 21.53 -24.41 29.36
C ASN A 124 22.25 -25.77 29.52
N ARG A 125 21.53 -26.87 29.73
CA ARG A 125 22.11 -28.22 29.76
C ARG A 125 22.68 -28.61 28.40
N ILE A 126 21.93 -28.29 27.33
CA ILE A 126 22.37 -28.55 25.94
C ILE A 126 23.63 -27.74 25.61
N LEU A 127 23.68 -26.46 25.98
CA LEU A 127 24.81 -25.57 25.72
C LEU A 127 26.09 -26.00 26.46
N ALA A 128 25.95 -26.61 27.64
CA ALA A 128 27.09 -27.17 28.37
C ALA A 128 27.71 -28.40 27.70
N GLY A 129 27.00 -29.07 26.78
CA GLY A 129 27.39 -30.34 26.15
C GLY A 129 28.00 -30.25 24.76
N ASN A 130 28.56 -29.12 24.33
CA ASN A 130 29.10 -28.89 22.97
C ASN A 130 28.10 -29.22 21.85
N PRO A 131 26.99 -28.52 21.76
CA PRO A 131 25.95 -28.82 20.79
C PRO A 131 26.38 -28.55 19.34
N SER A 132 25.87 -29.35 18.40
CA SER A 132 26.12 -29.17 16.98
C SER A 132 25.55 -27.85 16.45
N LEU A 133 26.15 -27.28 15.39
CA LEU A 133 25.66 -26.03 14.74
C LEU A 133 24.19 -26.11 14.32
N ASP A 134 23.73 -27.29 13.86
CA ASP A 134 22.32 -27.48 13.48
C ASP A 134 21.38 -27.42 14.70
N LEU A 135 21.79 -27.90 15.85
CA LEU A 135 21.04 -27.81 17.09
C LEU A 135 20.99 -26.36 17.60
N LEU A 136 22.15 -25.68 17.58
CA LEU A 136 22.24 -24.26 17.95
C LEU A 136 21.38 -23.37 17.04
N TYR A 137 21.32 -23.64 15.73
CA TYR A 137 20.42 -22.94 14.83
C TYR A 137 18.94 -23.11 15.23
N ARG A 138 18.54 -24.34 15.56
CA ARG A 138 17.16 -24.61 16.00
C ARG A 138 16.82 -23.93 17.32
N LEU A 139 17.71 -24.00 18.30
CA LEU A 139 17.52 -23.30 19.56
C LEU A 139 17.31 -21.80 19.33
N ARG A 140 18.15 -21.21 18.51
CA ARG A 140 18.03 -19.80 18.15
C ARG A 140 16.69 -19.45 17.50
N THR A 141 16.23 -20.29 16.55
CA THR A 141 14.93 -20.06 15.88
C THR A 141 13.77 -20.13 16.89
N THR A 142 13.81 -21.07 17.84
CA THR A 142 12.82 -21.15 18.92
C THR A 142 12.80 -19.88 19.77
N TRP A 143 13.97 -19.38 20.18
CA TRP A 143 14.07 -18.15 20.97
C TRP A 143 13.65 -16.90 20.20
N GLN A 144 13.91 -16.85 18.89
CA GLN A 144 13.38 -15.78 18.04
C GLN A 144 11.85 -15.77 18.01
N THR A 145 11.22 -16.94 17.99
CA THR A 145 9.76 -17.03 18.06
C THR A 145 9.20 -16.50 19.39
N PHE A 146 9.88 -16.81 20.51
CA PHE A 146 9.49 -16.20 21.79
C PHE A 146 9.62 -14.67 21.75
N ALA A 147 10.68 -14.14 21.17
CA ALA A 147 10.86 -12.70 20.99
C ALA A 147 9.74 -12.07 20.14
N ASP A 148 9.37 -12.71 19.03
CA ASP A 148 8.31 -12.23 18.14
C ASP A 148 6.95 -12.22 18.86
N ASN A 149 6.63 -13.27 19.61
CA ASN A 149 5.41 -13.35 20.40
C ASN A 149 5.36 -12.25 21.49
N LEU A 150 6.50 -11.99 22.12
CA LEU A 150 6.62 -10.98 23.16
C LEU A 150 6.44 -9.58 22.58
N SER A 151 7.05 -9.30 21.43
CA SER A 151 6.94 -8.02 20.73
C SER A 151 5.51 -7.69 20.34
N SER A 152 4.69 -8.68 19.95
CA SER A 152 3.27 -8.46 19.67
C SER A 152 2.49 -8.05 20.92
N SER A 153 2.79 -8.67 22.06
CA SER A 153 2.19 -8.33 23.37
C SER A 153 2.63 -6.95 23.86
N GLU A 154 3.88 -6.56 23.58
CA GLU A 154 4.41 -5.23 23.89
C GLU A 154 3.65 -4.14 23.14
N GLN A 155 3.43 -4.32 21.85
CA GLN A 155 2.67 -3.37 21.04
C GLN A 155 1.21 -3.23 21.53
N ASP A 156 0.58 -4.34 21.88
CA ASP A 156 -0.78 -4.34 22.41
C ASP A 156 -0.88 -3.59 23.76
N LEU A 157 0.05 -3.86 24.69
CA LEU A 157 0.12 -3.15 25.98
C LEU A 157 0.43 -1.65 25.79
N ALA A 158 1.35 -1.28 24.92
CA ALA A 158 1.68 0.11 24.62
C ALA A 158 0.48 0.88 24.04
N GLN A 159 -0.28 0.25 23.14
CA GLN A 159 -1.49 0.87 22.60
C GLN A 159 -2.56 1.07 23.69
N ARG A 160 -2.72 0.10 24.59
CA ARG A 160 -3.64 0.21 25.72
C ARG A 160 -3.22 1.27 26.72
N ALA A 161 -1.93 1.34 27.05
CA ALA A 161 -1.40 2.40 27.91
C ALA A 161 -1.72 3.80 27.37
N SER A 162 -1.54 4.00 26.07
CA SER A 162 -1.88 5.26 25.39
C SER A 162 -3.39 5.56 25.41
N SER A 163 -4.23 4.53 25.22
CA SER A 163 -5.69 4.66 25.29
C SER A 163 -6.14 5.07 26.71
N LEU A 164 -5.62 4.38 27.72
CA LEU A 164 -5.93 4.68 29.13
C LEU A 164 -5.48 6.09 29.52
N GLU A 165 -4.32 6.54 29.06
CA GLU A 165 -3.82 7.91 29.31
C GLU A 165 -4.74 8.97 28.71
N THR A 166 -5.25 8.71 27.50
CA THR A 166 -6.24 9.59 26.85
C THR A 166 -7.55 9.64 27.64
N GLN A 167 -8.03 8.49 28.12
CA GLN A 167 -9.27 8.39 28.93
C GLN A 167 -9.09 9.08 30.30
N ILE A 168 -7.97 8.86 30.98
CA ILE A 168 -7.65 9.52 32.25
C ILE A 168 -7.58 11.04 32.08
N SER A 169 -6.93 11.52 31.04
CA SER A 169 -6.88 12.95 30.70
C SER A 169 -8.26 13.53 30.45
N ARG A 170 -9.12 12.81 29.74
CA ARG A 170 -10.51 13.22 29.46
C ARG A 170 -11.34 13.27 30.76
N LEU A 171 -11.25 12.24 31.60
CA LEU A 171 -11.92 12.21 32.90
C LEU A 171 -11.45 13.34 33.82
N ALA A 172 -10.15 13.67 33.81
CA ALA A 172 -9.60 14.79 34.56
C ALA A 172 -10.16 16.15 34.08
N GLN A 173 -10.29 16.34 32.77
CA GLN A 173 -10.92 17.54 32.20
C GLN A 173 -12.41 17.65 32.61
N MET A 174 -13.14 16.54 32.54
CA MET A 174 -14.54 16.48 32.97
C MET A 174 -14.66 16.79 34.45
N ASN A 175 -13.80 16.20 35.30
CA ASN A 175 -13.78 16.43 36.72
C ASN A 175 -13.57 17.94 37.02
N GLN A 176 -12.57 18.57 36.43
CA GLN A 176 -12.30 20.00 36.58
C GLN A 176 -13.49 20.87 36.18
N LEU A 177 -14.11 20.58 35.03
CA LEU A 177 -15.29 21.32 34.56
C LEU A 177 -16.47 21.22 35.52
N TRP A 178 -16.79 20.00 36.00
CA TRP A 178 -17.89 19.78 36.93
C TRP A 178 -17.62 20.32 38.33
N GLN A 179 -16.35 20.34 38.81
CA GLN A 179 -15.96 20.99 40.05
C GLN A 179 -16.18 22.49 40.00
N ILE A 180 -15.77 23.19 38.93
CA ILE A 180 -16.02 24.61 38.73
C ILE A 180 -17.52 24.89 38.68
N THR A 181 -18.28 23.99 38.02
CA THR A 181 -19.75 24.09 37.96
C THR A 181 -20.39 23.93 39.33
N LEU A 182 -19.92 23.01 40.18
CA LEU A 182 -20.38 22.83 41.56
C LEU A 182 -20.10 24.06 42.40
N GLN A 183 -18.91 24.64 42.28
CA GLN A 183 -18.55 25.87 43.00
C GLN A 183 -19.46 27.04 42.59
N SER A 184 -19.73 27.21 41.31
CA SER A 184 -20.65 28.25 40.82
C SER A 184 -22.09 28.00 41.27
N ALA A 185 -22.54 26.74 41.32
CA ALA A 185 -23.86 26.34 41.76
C ALA A 185 -24.04 26.53 43.31
N SER A 186 -22.98 26.41 44.08
CA SER A 186 -23.02 26.65 45.54
C SER A 186 -23.10 28.13 45.94
N GLN A 187 -22.73 29.04 45.03
CA GLN A 187 -22.80 30.50 45.26
C GLN A 187 -24.18 31.09 44.92
N VAL A 188 -25.00 30.36 44.18
CA VAL A 188 -26.35 30.74 43.78
C VAL A 188 -27.34 29.82 44.50
N ALA A 189 -28.45 30.32 45.07
CA ALA A 189 -29.48 29.50 45.72
C ALA A 189 -30.21 28.59 44.71
N MET A 190 -29.63 27.40 44.46
CA MET A 190 -30.13 26.43 43.50
C MET A 190 -31.12 25.43 44.11
N PRO A 191 -32.03 24.88 43.29
CA PRO A 191 -32.85 23.73 43.71
C PRO A 191 -31.97 22.54 44.11
N PRO A 192 -32.23 21.91 45.26
CA PRO A 192 -31.42 20.79 45.78
C PRO A 192 -31.28 19.63 44.83
N VAL A 193 -32.26 19.41 43.92
CA VAL A 193 -32.26 18.36 42.88
C VAL A 193 -31.14 18.55 41.89
N VAL A 194 -30.84 19.79 41.45
CA VAL A 194 -29.74 20.09 40.47
C VAL A 194 -28.39 19.92 41.18
N LEU A 195 -28.23 20.37 42.42
CA LEU A 195 -27.01 20.13 43.19
C LEU A 195 -26.71 18.67 43.40
N GLN A 196 -27.74 17.86 43.66
CA GLN A 196 -27.60 16.42 43.81
C GLN A 196 -27.17 15.77 42.48
N ARG A 197 -27.68 16.25 41.33
CA ARG A 197 -27.32 15.75 40.00
C ARG A 197 -25.87 16.03 39.65
N VAL A 198 -25.37 17.26 39.91
CA VAL A 198 -23.95 17.65 39.73
C VAL A 198 -23.04 16.80 40.61
N ARG A 199 -23.39 16.56 41.87
CA ARG A 199 -22.62 15.68 42.76
C ARG A 199 -22.58 14.24 42.24
N SER A 200 -23.69 13.72 41.74
CA SER A 200 -23.73 12.34 41.22
C SER A 200 -22.85 12.19 39.97
N VAL A 201 -22.75 13.21 39.12
CA VAL A 201 -21.81 13.18 37.97
C VAL A 201 -20.35 13.18 38.46
N LEU A 202 -19.99 14.01 39.42
CA LEU A 202 -18.64 14.04 40.00
C LEU A 202 -18.26 12.72 40.69
N ASP A 203 -19.21 12.07 41.37
CA ASP A 203 -18.98 10.76 42.02
C ASP A 203 -18.69 9.69 40.95
N GLU A 204 -19.49 9.64 39.87
CA GLU A 204 -19.29 8.69 38.79
C GLU A 204 -17.98 8.96 38.03
N ILE A 205 -17.62 10.24 37.77
CA ILE A 205 -16.32 10.60 37.20
C ILE A 205 -15.18 10.09 38.06
N SER A 206 -15.26 10.32 39.39
CA SER A 206 -14.20 9.90 40.32
C SER A 206 -14.07 8.37 40.42
N LYS A 207 -15.18 7.64 40.27
CA LYS A 207 -15.20 6.18 40.20
C LYS A 207 -14.56 5.67 38.91
N ALA A 208 -14.92 6.25 37.75
CA ALA A 208 -14.34 5.91 36.47
C ALA A 208 -12.83 6.22 36.42
N GLN A 209 -12.42 7.36 36.99
CA GLN A 209 -11.01 7.76 37.07
C GLN A 209 -10.19 6.77 37.89
N ARG A 210 -10.65 6.40 39.08
CA ARG A 210 -9.99 5.38 39.91
C ARG A 210 -9.91 4.02 39.20
N GLY A 211 -10.93 3.65 38.45
CA GLY A 211 -10.94 2.44 37.64
C GLY A 211 -9.85 2.49 36.55
N ALA A 212 -9.79 3.57 35.79
CA ALA A 212 -8.80 3.75 34.72
C ALA A 212 -7.35 3.83 35.26
N GLU A 213 -7.13 4.47 36.42
CA GLU A 213 -5.81 4.52 37.08
C GLU A 213 -5.37 3.13 37.58
N SER A 214 -6.32 2.32 38.11
CA SER A 214 -6.06 0.93 38.51
C SER A 214 -5.66 0.08 37.29
N ASP A 215 -6.41 0.20 36.17
CA ASP A 215 -6.13 -0.54 34.95
C ASP A 215 -4.77 -0.12 34.34
N ARG A 216 -4.42 1.19 34.40
CA ARG A 216 -3.10 1.68 34.03
C ARG A 216 -1.98 1.07 34.87
N ALA A 217 -2.18 0.96 36.19
CA ALA A 217 -1.18 0.34 37.07
C ALA A 217 -0.98 -1.14 36.74
N GLN A 218 -2.04 -1.88 36.37
CA GLN A 218 -1.92 -3.26 35.90
C GLN A 218 -1.15 -3.34 34.59
N VAL A 219 -1.42 -2.48 33.60
CA VAL A 219 -0.70 -2.43 32.33
C VAL A 219 0.80 -2.21 32.57
N LEU A 220 1.17 -1.24 33.40
CA LEU A 220 2.58 -0.97 33.73
C LEU A 220 3.26 -2.15 34.44
N THR A 221 2.52 -2.89 35.27
CA THR A 221 3.03 -4.11 35.92
C THR A 221 3.29 -5.22 34.92
N LEU A 222 2.37 -5.42 33.96
CA LEU A 222 2.53 -6.39 32.87
C LEU A 222 3.68 -5.98 31.94
N GLU A 223 3.79 -4.72 31.57
CA GLU A 223 4.88 -4.20 30.78
C GLU A 223 6.25 -4.43 31.45
N SER A 224 6.36 -4.16 32.76
CA SER A 224 7.59 -4.42 33.52
C SER A 224 7.94 -5.91 33.57
N SER A 225 6.95 -6.81 33.63
CA SER A 225 7.18 -8.24 33.59
C SER A 225 7.60 -8.72 32.19
N LEU A 226 7.01 -8.16 31.15
CA LEU A 226 7.34 -8.41 29.75
C LEU A 226 8.80 -7.99 29.45
N LEU A 227 9.23 -6.81 29.88
CA LEU A 227 10.63 -6.37 29.74
C LEU A 227 11.64 -7.30 30.42
N ARG A 228 11.26 -7.91 31.55
CA ARG A 228 12.12 -8.91 32.22
C ARG A 228 12.24 -10.18 31.41
N GLU A 229 11.16 -10.67 30.80
CA GLU A 229 11.21 -11.87 29.95
C GLU A 229 11.96 -11.57 28.63
N ASP A 230 11.83 -10.39 28.05
CA ASP A 230 12.62 -9.96 26.90
C ASP A 230 14.13 -9.99 27.21
N ALA A 231 14.53 -9.46 28.36
CA ALA A 231 15.94 -9.52 28.80
C ALA A 231 16.44 -10.98 28.93
N ARG A 232 15.59 -11.90 29.43
CA ARG A 232 15.93 -13.34 29.52
C ARG A 232 16.10 -13.95 28.15
N ILE A 233 15.18 -13.65 27.21
CA ILE A 233 15.25 -14.13 25.82
C ILE A 233 16.52 -13.62 25.14
N ARG A 234 16.82 -12.33 25.26
CA ARG A 234 18.05 -11.74 24.71
C ARG A 234 19.31 -12.39 25.28
N THR A 235 19.31 -12.69 26.57
CA THR A 235 20.43 -13.40 27.21
C THR A 235 20.62 -14.81 26.66
N ALA A 236 19.53 -15.56 26.46
CA ALA A 236 19.55 -16.89 25.86
C ALA A 236 20.04 -16.84 24.41
N VAL A 237 19.53 -15.92 23.61
CA VAL A 237 19.95 -15.70 22.21
C VAL A 237 21.44 -15.35 22.13
N ALA A 238 21.93 -14.48 23.03
CA ALA A 238 23.34 -14.13 23.10
C ALA A 238 24.25 -15.30 23.51
N ALA A 239 23.78 -16.16 24.44
CA ALA A 239 24.50 -17.38 24.83
C ALA A 239 24.60 -18.37 23.64
N ILE A 240 23.49 -18.59 22.93
CA ILE A 240 23.46 -19.43 21.72
C ILE A 240 24.38 -18.86 20.63
N ALA A 241 24.35 -17.54 20.41
CA ALA A 241 25.23 -16.89 19.43
C ALA A 241 26.71 -17.04 19.76
N ARG A 242 27.08 -16.95 21.05
CA ARG A 242 28.45 -17.22 21.52
C ARG A 242 28.85 -18.68 21.28
N ALA A 243 27.96 -19.63 21.60
CA ALA A 243 28.21 -21.06 21.35
C ALA A 243 28.35 -21.35 19.84
N GLN A 244 27.52 -20.70 18.98
CA GLN A 244 27.67 -20.78 17.51
C GLN A 244 29.03 -20.25 17.04
N GLY A 245 29.47 -19.12 17.58
CA GLY A 245 30.80 -18.55 17.27
C GLY A 245 31.94 -19.44 17.69
N GLN A 246 31.83 -20.11 18.84
CA GLN A 246 32.81 -21.11 19.31
C GLN A 246 32.81 -22.36 18.41
N ALA A 247 31.64 -22.93 18.14
CA ALA A 247 31.51 -24.11 17.27
C ALA A 247 32.06 -23.84 15.84
N LEU A 248 31.96 -22.59 15.33
CA LEU A 248 32.56 -22.20 14.05
C LEU A 248 34.10 -22.09 14.13
N LYS A 249 34.66 -21.66 15.26
CA LYS A 249 36.13 -21.63 15.47
C LYS A 249 36.71 -23.03 15.64
N ASP A 250 35.93 -23.88 16.28
CA ASP A 250 36.31 -25.25 16.59
C ASP A 250 35.98 -26.27 15.50
N LEU A 251 35.62 -25.81 14.28
CA LEU A 251 35.28 -26.68 13.14
C LEU A 251 36.39 -27.67 12.79
N LEU A 252 37.65 -27.31 13.02
CA LEU A 252 38.82 -28.16 12.77
C LEU A 252 39.30 -28.90 14.04
N VAL A 253 38.57 -28.79 15.14
CA VAL A 253 38.79 -29.57 16.34
C VAL A 253 38.00 -30.86 16.25
N ARG A 254 38.63 -31.98 16.59
CA ARG A 254 37.99 -33.28 16.58
C ARG A 254 36.97 -33.37 17.72
N ASP A 255 35.71 -33.45 17.37
CA ASP A 255 34.54 -33.43 18.27
C ASP A 255 33.86 -34.80 18.42
N GLY A 256 34.36 -35.82 17.71
CA GLY A 256 33.84 -37.18 17.77
C GLY A 256 34.94 -38.26 17.66
N GLN A 257 34.60 -39.49 18.02
CA GLN A 257 35.46 -40.63 17.80
C GLN A 257 35.48 -41.05 16.32
N PRO A 258 36.56 -41.68 15.82
CA PRO A 258 36.58 -42.22 14.46
C PRO A 258 35.45 -43.22 14.21
N ILE A 259 35.01 -43.37 12.95
CA ILE A 259 33.84 -44.22 12.63
C ILE A 259 34.05 -45.70 12.93
N TRP A 260 35.32 -46.18 12.93
CA TRP A 260 35.64 -47.59 13.25
C TRP A 260 35.37 -47.98 14.70
N THR A 261 35.12 -47.03 15.59
CA THR A 261 34.65 -47.26 16.96
C THR A 261 33.13 -47.32 17.07
N ALA A 262 32.39 -46.92 16.01
CA ALA A 262 30.92 -46.80 15.96
C ALA A 262 30.17 -48.14 16.22
N PRO A 263 30.62 -49.32 15.77
CA PRO A 263 29.91 -50.58 16.04
C PRO A 263 29.71 -50.87 17.53
N ALA A 264 30.72 -50.59 18.35
CA ALA A 264 30.65 -50.77 19.78
C ALA A 264 29.78 -49.75 20.49
N THR A 265 29.72 -48.51 19.98
CA THR A 265 28.88 -47.45 20.52
C THR A 265 27.42 -47.63 20.10
N LEU A 266 27.11 -48.14 18.90
CA LEU A 266 25.72 -48.41 18.42
C LEU A 266 24.99 -49.41 19.32
N THR A 267 25.63 -50.52 19.72
CA THR A 267 25.00 -51.49 20.60
C THR A 267 24.73 -50.91 21.97
N ASN A 268 25.66 -50.16 22.51
CA ASN A 268 25.50 -49.51 23.80
C ASN A 268 24.44 -48.39 23.79
N GLU A 269 24.42 -47.50 22.76
CA GLU A 269 23.40 -46.44 22.59
C GLU A 269 21.99 -47.02 22.45
N TRP A 270 21.84 -48.13 21.70
CA TRP A 270 20.52 -48.75 21.51
C TRP A 270 19.96 -49.31 22.81
N HIS A 271 20.80 -49.98 23.60
CA HIS A 271 20.39 -50.57 24.88
C HIS A 271 20.12 -49.53 25.97
N THR A 272 20.87 -48.43 25.99
CA THR A 272 20.78 -47.43 27.06
C THR A 272 19.84 -46.27 26.73
N GLN A 273 19.72 -45.85 25.48
CA GLN A 273 19.01 -44.61 25.09
C GLN A 273 17.94 -44.83 24.04
N GLY A 274 17.95 -45.96 23.30
CA GLY A 274 17.08 -46.17 22.16
C GLY A 274 15.59 -46.19 22.53
N GLY A 275 15.22 -46.99 23.54
CA GLY A 275 13.83 -47.12 24.00
C GLY A 275 13.28 -45.86 24.61
N GLU A 276 14.08 -45.21 25.48
CA GLU A 276 13.69 -43.97 26.16
C GLU A 276 13.52 -42.81 25.18
N SER A 277 14.44 -42.71 24.21
CA SER A 277 14.40 -41.66 23.21
C SER A 277 13.22 -41.81 22.25
N ILE A 278 12.88 -43.03 21.83
CA ILE A 278 11.70 -43.27 20.96
C ILE A 278 10.40 -42.96 21.73
N SER A 279 10.31 -43.41 22.98
CA SER A 279 9.11 -43.16 23.81
C SER A 279 8.92 -41.67 24.12
N ALA A 280 10.02 -40.94 24.39
CA ALA A 280 9.98 -39.50 24.60
C ALA A 280 9.52 -38.71 23.32
N GLN A 281 10.08 -39.10 22.15
CA GLN A 281 9.66 -38.50 20.88
C GLN A 281 8.20 -38.82 20.52
N TRP A 282 7.76 -40.04 20.80
CA TRP A 282 6.37 -40.45 20.61
C TRP A 282 5.43 -39.68 21.54
N GLY A 283 5.79 -39.57 22.82
CA GLY A 283 5.06 -38.77 23.81
C GLY A 283 4.95 -37.30 23.42
N ALA A 284 6.05 -36.70 22.97
CA ALA A 284 6.04 -35.33 22.45
C ALA A 284 5.15 -35.17 21.21
N THR A 285 5.16 -36.16 20.30
CA THR A 285 4.34 -36.15 19.07
C THR A 285 2.86 -36.26 19.37
N THR A 286 2.47 -37.17 20.27
CA THR A 286 1.07 -37.35 20.67
C THR A 286 0.55 -36.15 21.48
N ALA A 287 1.36 -35.61 22.38
CA ALA A 287 1.01 -34.42 23.15
C ALA A 287 0.79 -33.19 22.24
N PHE A 288 1.65 -33.01 21.22
CA PHE A 288 1.49 -31.94 20.24
C PHE A 288 0.22 -32.11 19.39
N ALA A 289 -0.04 -33.33 18.90
CA ALA A 289 -1.24 -33.64 18.13
C ALA A 289 -2.53 -33.42 18.93
N GLN A 290 -2.52 -33.69 20.25
CA GLN A 290 -3.65 -33.48 21.14
C GLN A 290 -3.86 -32.00 21.49
N ARG A 291 -2.79 -31.20 21.57
CA ARG A 291 -2.87 -29.76 21.87
C ARG A 291 -3.41 -28.92 20.71
N LEU A 292 -3.14 -29.30 19.46
CA LEU A 292 -3.44 -28.52 18.29
C LEU A 292 -4.25 -29.27 17.21
N PRO A 293 -5.33 -30.01 17.57
CA PRO A 293 -6.12 -30.73 16.58
C PRO A 293 -6.77 -29.78 15.57
N PHE A 294 -7.14 -28.58 16.02
CA PHE A 294 -7.78 -27.54 15.20
C PHE A 294 -6.83 -27.03 14.09
N SER A 295 -5.53 -26.91 14.37
CA SER A 295 -4.54 -26.48 13.39
C SER A 295 -4.40 -27.45 12.22
N PHE A 296 -4.45 -28.77 12.47
CA PHE A 296 -4.44 -29.78 11.41
C PHE A 296 -5.71 -29.72 10.56
N VAL A 297 -6.86 -29.56 11.19
CA VAL A 297 -8.15 -29.42 10.50
C VAL A 297 -8.17 -28.14 9.67
N LEU A 298 -7.75 -27.01 10.23
CA LEU A 298 -7.69 -25.73 9.55
C LEU A 298 -6.77 -25.79 8.32
N HIS A 299 -5.59 -26.42 8.46
CA HIS A 299 -4.67 -26.61 7.35
C HIS A 299 -5.26 -27.50 6.25
N ALA A 300 -5.93 -28.60 6.62
CA ALA A 300 -6.62 -29.48 5.66
C ALA A 300 -7.76 -28.75 4.93
N VAL A 301 -8.56 -27.95 5.64
CA VAL A 301 -9.61 -27.10 5.06
C VAL A 301 -8.99 -26.06 4.11
N PHE A 302 -7.88 -25.43 4.51
CA PHE A 302 -7.16 -24.48 3.65
C PHE A 302 -6.68 -25.14 2.35
N ILE A 303 -6.08 -26.35 2.42
CA ILE A 303 -5.67 -27.12 1.23
C ILE A 303 -6.88 -27.44 0.35
N ALA A 304 -8.01 -27.86 0.95
CA ALA A 304 -9.22 -28.18 0.22
C ALA A 304 -9.80 -26.95 -0.50
N LEU A 305 -9.90 -25.82 0.19
CA LEU A 305 -10.38 -24.55 -0.39
C LEU A 305 -9.46 -24.08 -1.53
N LEU A 306 -8.16 -24.17 -1.33
CA LEU A 306 -7.17 -23.82 -2.34
C LEU A 306 -7.25 -24.74 -3.56
N ALA A 307 -7.44 -26.05 -3.34
CA ALA A 307 -7.63 -27.03 -4.43
C ALA A 307 -8.93 -26.75 -5.22
N ILE A 308 -10.02 -26.41 -4.53
CA ILE A 308 -11.29 -26.00 -5.17
C ILE A 308 -11.09 -24.72 -5.98
N PHE A 309 -10.40 -23.73 -5.43
CA PHE A 309 -10.08 -22.48 -6.13
C PHE A 309 -9.24 -22.73 -7.38
N ILE A 310 -8.18 -23.55 -7.28
CA ILE A 310 -7.34 -23.92 -8.43
C ILE A 310 -8.14 -24.70 -9.47
N GLN A 311 -9.01 -25.61 -9.04
CA GLN A 311 -9.89 -26.35 -9.93
C GLN A 311 -10.90 -25.43 -10.66
N TRP A 312 -11.46 -24.44 -9.94
CA TRP A 312 -12.33 -23.43 -10.53
C TRP A 312 -11.56 -22.56 -11.55
N LEU A 313 -10.36 -22.12 -11.17
CA LEU A 313 -9.48 -21.33 -12.05
C LEU A 313 -9.12 -22.12 -13.32
N ARG A 314 -8.77 -23.42 -13.16
CA ARG A 314 -8.49 -24.32 -14.27
C ARG A 314 -9.66 -24.42 -15.24
N ARG A 315 -10.89 -24.62 -14.74
CA ARG A 315 -12.11 -24.70 -15.57
C ARG A 315 -12.34 -23.40 -16.35
N ARG A 316 -12.11 -22.26 -15.73
CA ARG A 316 -12.27 -20.94 -16.36
C ARG A 316 -11.21 -20.69 -17.42
N LEU A 317 -9.98 -21.13 -17.19
CA LEU A 317 -8.85 -20.93 -18.10
C LEU A 317 -8.86 -21.90 -19.30
N ARG A 318 -9.45 -23.09 -19.18
CA ARG A 318 -9.57 -24.03 -20.33
C ARG A 318 -10.22 -23.39 -21.54
N LYS A 319 -11.28 -22.59 -21.35
CA LYS A 319 -11.94 -21.85 -22.44
C LYS A 319 -11.03 -20.79 -23.08
N LEU A 320 -10.04 -20.27 -22.34
CA LEU A 320 -9.06 -19.31 -22.85
C LEU A 320 -7.87 -19.98 -23.56
N ILE A 321 -7.53 -21.23 -23.19
CA ILE A 321 -6.44 -22.01 -23.80
C ILE A 321 -6.78 -22.40 -25.26
N GLU A 322 -8.02 -22.74 -25.51
CA GLU A 322 -8.50 -23.05 -26.87
C GLU A 322 -8.28 -21.90 -27.86
N VAL A 323 -8.26 -20.65 -27.32
CA VAL A 323 -8.02 -19.44 -28.11
C VAL A 323 -6.52 -19.02 -28.14
N LYS A 324 -5.71 -19.45 -27.14
CA LYS A 324 -4.31 -19.02 -26.96
C LYS A 324 -3.40 -20.17 -26.50
N PRO A 325 -2.78 -20.92 -27.41
CA PRO A 325 -1.94 -22.10 -27.09
C PRO A 325 -0.71 -21.80 -26.21
N ALA A 326 -0.24 -20.54 -26.21
CA ALA A 326 0.90 -20.12 -25.35
C ALA A 326 0.64 -20.28 -23.84
N LEU A 327 -0.63 -20.36 -23.42
CA LEU A 327 -1.06 -20.59 -22.03
C LEU A 327 -0.93 -22.05 -21.59
N GLU A 328 -0.80 -22.99 -22.49
CA GLU A 328 -0.81 -24.44 -22.19
C GLU A 328 0.28 -24.82 -21.19
N ARG A 329 1.50 -24.26 -21.33
CA ARG A 329 2.61 -24.52 -20.40
C ARG A 329 2.38 -23.94 -19.01
N ALA A 330 1.76 -22.75 -18.93
CA ALA A 330 1.47 -22.10 -17.66
C ALA A 330 0.35 -22.80 -16.88
N VAL A 331 -0.61 -23.37 -17.61
CA VAL A 331 -1.78 -24.05 -17.06
C VAL A 331 -1.48 -25.51 -16.71
N ALA A 332 -0.40 -26.12 -17.26
CA ALA A 332 0.02 -27.48 -16.93
C ALA A 332 0.22 -27.71 -15.42
N ILE A 333 0.58 -26.67 -14.65
CA ILE A 333 0.69 -26.71 -13.19
C ILE A 333 -0.70 -26.86 -12.55
N LEU A 334 -1.71 -26.19 -13.09
CA LEU A 334 -3.09 -26.23 -12.59
C LEU A 334 -3.80 -27.56 -12.92
N ASP A 335 -3.19 -28.41 -13.75
CA ASP A 335 -3.74 -29.73 -14.07
C ASP A 335 -3.73 -30.70 -12.88
N LEU A 336 -2.94 -30.42 -11.87
CA LEU A 336 -2.87 -31.15 -10.61
C LEU A 336 -3.33 -30.26 -9.45
N PRO A 337 -4.62 -29.90 -9.34
CA PRO A 337 -5.11 -28.91 -8.40
C PRO A 337 -4.80 -29.24 -6.94
N VAL A 338 -4.93 -30.51 -6.55
CA VAL A 338 -4.63 -30.98 -5.19
C VAL A 338 -3.13 -30.88 -4.90
N SER A 339 -2.28 -31.31 -5.83
CA SER A 339 -0.83 -31.26 -5.66
C SER A 339 -0.33 -29.80 -5.59
N THR A 340 -0.87 -28.93 -6.44
CA THR A 340 -0.53 -27.49 -6.45
C THR A 340 -1.00 -26.80 -5.16
N ALA A 341 -2.22 -27.10 -4.71
CA ALA A 341 -2.73 -26.60 -3.43
C ALA A 341 -1.85 -27.04 -2.25
N PHE A 342 -1.45 -28.30 -2.23
CA PHE A 342 -0.61 -28.85 -1.18
C PHE A 342 0.77 -28.19 -1.16
N VAL A 343 1.43 -28.05 -2.33
CA VAL A 343 2.74 -27.38 -2.42
C VAL A 343 2.65 -25.92 -2.01
N LEU A 344 1.63 -25.20 -2.45
CA LEU A 344 1.43 -23.80 -2.00
C LEU A 344 1.18 -23.70 -0.50
N SER A 345 0.49 -24.68 0.09
CA SER A 345 0.25 -24.71 1.54
C SER A 345 1.51 -24.99 2.35
N THR A 346 2.54 -25.62 1.76
CA THR A 346 3.81 -25.90 2.49
C THR A 346 4.54 -24.63 2.91
N VAL A 347 4.28 -23.50 2.25
CA VAL A 347 4.83 -22.18 2.64
C VAL A 347 4.35 -21.78 4.05
N PHE A 348 3.16 -22.23 4.44
CA PHE A 348 2.58 -21.94 5.76
C PHE A 348 2.96 -22.96 6.85
N ILE A 349 3.61 -24.09 6.50
CA ILE A 349 4.03 -25.09 7.48
C ILE A 349 4.92 -24.50 8.59
N PRO A 350 5.94 -23.68 8.29
CA PRO A 350 6.77 -23.07 9.32
C PRO A 350 6.00 -22.19 10.30
N THR A 351 4.94 -21.51 9.86
CA THR A 351 4.14 -20.61 10.69
C THR A 351 3.09 -21.36 11.52
N VAL A 352 2.46 -22.39 10.95
CA VAL A 352 1.38 -23.15 11.61
C VAL A 352 1.94 -24.22 12.57
N TYR A 353 3.12 -24.81 12.24
CA TYR A 353 3.73 -25.93 13.00
C TYR A 353 5.08 -25.54 13.61
N LEU A 354 5.18 -24.32 14.11
CA LEU A 354 6.44 -23.72 14.59
C LEU A 354 7.11 -24.55 15.68
N GLN A 355 6.32 -25.15 16.57
CA GLN A 355 6.80 -25.95 17.71
C GLN A 355 6.62 -27.46 17.49
N ALA A 356 6.35 -27.90 16.25
CA ALA A 356 6.10 -29.31 15.98
C ALA A 356 7.36 -30.18 16.29
N PRO A 357 7.19 -31.31 16.99
CA PRO A 357 8.27 -32.29 17.18
C PRO A 357 8.90 -32.72 15.84
N ARG A 358 10.17 -33.10 15.91
CA ARG A 358 10.95 -33.49 14.71
C ARG A 358 10.27 -34.55 13.85
N TRP A 359 9.59 -35.50 14.48
CA TRP A 359 8.87 -36.56 13.78
C TRP A 359 7.69 -36.03 12.96
N ILE A 360 6.91 -35.07 13.48
CA ILE A 360 5.83 -34.42 12.73
C ILE A 360 6.40 -33.65 11.55
N GLN A 361 7.48 -32.89 11.75
CA GLN A 361 8.12 -32.14 10.65
C GLN A 361 8.66 -33.09 9.56
N ALA A 362 9.29 -34.22 9.95
CA ALA A 362 9.79 -35.24 9.02
C ALA A 362 8.64 -35.90 8.22
N ILE A 363 7.56 -36.25 8.89
CA ILE A 363 6.37 -36.87 8.27
C ILE A 363 5.69 -35.89 7.30
N MET A 364 5.47 -34.65 7.73
CA MET A 364 4.87 -33.60 6.89
C MET A 364 5.72 -33.31 5.65
N GLY A 365 7.05 -33.25 5.83
CA GLY A 365 7.99 -33.11 4.73
C GLY A 365 7.95 -34.28 3.74
N ALA A 366 7.88 -35.50 4.24
CA ALA A 366 7.77 -36.69 3.40
C ALA A 366 6.43 -36.76 2.63
N ILE A 367 5.33 -36.36 3.26
CA ILE A 367 4.03 -36.24 2.61
C ILE A 367 4.06 -35.16 1.52
N ALA A 368 4.67 -34.00 1.79
CA ALA A 368 4.81 -32.90 0.84
C ALA A 368 5.68 -33.25 -0.39
N LEU A 369 6.55 -34.24 -0.25
CA LEU A 369 7.42 -34.69 -1.34
C LEU A 369 6.62 -35.28 -2.52
N ILE A 370 5.55 -36.05 -2.24
CA ILE A 370 4.74 -36.71 -3.27
C ILE A 370 4.14 -35.69 -4.25
N PRO A 371 3.36 -34.68 -3.81
CA PRO A 371 2.81 -33.68 -4.71
C PRO A 371 3.88 -32.84 -5.39
N THR A 372 5.00 -32.55 -4.70
CA THR A 372 6.13 -31.83 -5.28
C THR A 372 6.76 -32.59 -6.45
N VAL A 373 6.98 -33.89 -6.31
CA VAL A 373 7.50 -34.75 -7.39
C VAL A 373 6.53 -34.84 -8.56
N LEU A 374 5.23 -34.94 -8.29
CA LEU A 374 4.22 -34.98 -9.34
C LEU A 374 4.18 -33.69 -10.18
N ILE A 375 4.34 -32.53 -9.55
CA ILE A 375 4.43 -31.24 -10.25
C ILE A 375 5.75 -31.14 -11.01
N LEU A 376 6.88 -31.46 -10.38
CA LEU A 376 8.20 -31.41 -11.00
C LEU A 376 8.32 -32.32 -12.21
N ARG A 377 7.73 -33.51 -12.20
CA ARG A 377 7.68 -34.41 -13.37
C ARG A 377 6.95 -33.82 -14.57
N ARG A 378 6.02 -32.86 -14.34
CA ARG A 378 5.34 -32.15 -15.43
C ARG A 378 6.08 -30.90 -15.91
N LEU A 379 6.85 -30.27 -15.03
CA LEU A 379 7.59 -29.04 -15.32
C LEU A 379 8.97 -29.33 -15.94
N LEU A 380 9.61 -30.42 -15.52
CA LEU A 380 10.97 -30.78 -15.93
C LEU A 380 10.97 -31.64 -17.19
N GLU A 381 11.96 -31.43 -18.02
CA GLU A 381 12.23 -32.33 -19.14
C GLU A 381 12.62 -33.73 -18.65
N ARG A 382 12.29 -34.75 -19.40
CA ARG A 382 12.57 -36.15 -19.06
C ARG A 382 14.05 -36.42 -18.79
N SER A 383 14.94 -35.67 -19.42
CA SER A 383 16.40 -35.70 -19.20
C SER A 383 16.80 -35.41 -17.75
N LEU A 384 16.02 -34.63 -17.00
CA LEU A 384 16.25 -34.21 -15.61
C LEU A 384 15.61 -35.17 -14.57
N PHE A 385 14.82 -36.15 -14.97
CA PHE A 385 14.18 -37.09 -14.04
C PHE A 385 15.17 -37.86 -13.15
N PRO A 386 16.34 -38.32 -13.62
CA PRO A 386 17.31 -38.96 -12.73
C PRO A 386 17.79 -38.02 -11.61
N ILE A 387 17.94 -36.72 -11.89
CA ILE A 387 18.31 -35.73 -10.87
C ILE A 387 17.18 -35.57 -9.84
N LEU A 388 15.94 -35.51 -10.31
CA LEU A 388 14.78 -35.44 -9.44
C LEU A 388 14.70 -36.64 -8.49
N TYR A 389 14.84 -37.87 -9.02
CA TYR A 389 14.76 -39.07 -8.19
C TYR A 389 15.95 -39.23 -7.22
N ALA A 390 17.14 -38.79 -7.62
CA ALA A 390 18.28 -38.76 -6.72
C ALA A 390 18.08 -37.79 -5.57
N LEU A 391 17.54 -36.59 -5.84
CA LEU A 391 17.15 -35.62 -4.81
C LEU A 391 16.10 -36.19 -3.87
N VAL A 392 15.07 -36.88 -4.40
CA VAL A 392 14.07 -37.59 -3.59
C VAL A 392 14.73 -38.61 -2.68
N GLY A 393 15.62 -39.43 -3.22
CA GLY A 393 16.36 -40.45 -2.43
C GLY A 393 17.21 -39.82 -1.32
N LEU A 394 17.97 -38.78 -1.66
CA LEU A 394 18.74 -38.02 -0.67
C LEU A 394 17.86 -37.41 0.42
N TYR A 395 16.73 -36.81 0.04
CA TYR A 395 15.78 -36.26 1.00
C TYR A 395 15.25 -37.33 1.96
N LEU A 396 14.84 -38.50 1.43
CA LEU A 396 14.35 -39.60 2.29
C LEU A 396 15.44 -40.07 3.28
N VAL A 397 16.71 -40.19 2.83
CA VAL A 397 17.81 -40.51 3.71
C VAL A 397 18.04 -39.43 4.77
N THR A 398 17.94 -38.13 4.38
CA THR A 398 17.96 -37.01 5.32
C THR A 398 16.87 -37.14 6.39
N GLN A 399 15.61 -37.48 5.98
CA GLN A 399 14.52 -37.68 6.93
C GLN A 399 14.80 -38.85 7.90
N LEU A 400 15.31 -39.98 7.40
CA LEU A 400 15.70 -41.10 8.25
C LEU A 400 16.79 -40.69 9.25
N ARG A 401 17.77 -39.90 8.83
CA ARG A 401 18.77 -39.33 9.71
C ARG A 401 18.20 -38.42 10.79
N VAL A 402 17.16 -37.57 10.44
CA VAL A 402 16.47 -36.74 11.41
C VAL A 402 15.71 -37.58 12.43
N LEU A 403 15.08 -38.67 11.99
CA LEU A 403 14.39 -39.60 12.88
C LEU A 403 15.36 -40.31 13.81
N ALA A 404 16.58 -40.64 13.33
CA ALA A 404 17.66 -41.27 14.08
C ALA A 404 18.52 -40.27 14.88
N ALA A 405 18.16 -38.99 14.94
CA ALA A 405 18.98 -37.93 15.53
C ALA A 405 19.26 -38.13 17.05
N SER A 406 18.47 -38.92 17.73
CA SER A 406 18.66 -39.31 19.13
C SER A 406 19.69 -40.42 19.35
N LEU A 407 20.11 -41.10 18.27
CA LEU A 407 21.11 -42.14 18.27
C LEU A 407 22.30 -41.67 17.42
N PRO A 408 23.34 -41.06 18.04
CA PRO A 408 24.44 -40.43 17.32
C PRO A 408 25.15 -41.33 16.31
N ALA A 409 25.42 -42.55 16.65
CA ALA A 409 26.11 -43.49 15.76
C ALA A 409 25.25 -43.89 14.55
N LEU A 410 23.92 -44.06 14.73
CA LEU A 410 23.00 -44.37 13.66
C LEU A 410 22.81 -43.16 12.72
N SER A 411 22.62 -41.96 13.29
CA SER A 411 22.54 -40.70 12.55
C SER A 411 23.79 -40.46 11.69
N ARG A 412 24.96 -40.80 12.22
CA ARG A 412 26.25 -40.71 11.54
C ARG A 412 26.35 -41.69 10.37
N SER A 413 25.83 -42.90 10.53
CA SER A 413 25.79 -43.91 9.46
C SER A 413 24.86 -43.45 8.30
N PHE A 414 23.70 -42.94 8.62
CA PHE A 414 22.80 -42.35 7.60
C PHE A 414 23.44 -41.14 6.89
N PHE A 415 24.22 -40.30 7.60
CA PHE A 415 24.94 -39.21 6.98
C PHE A 415 25.99 -39.70 5.97
N LEU A 416 26.70 -40.80 6.27
CA LEU A 416 27.62 -41.40 5.31
C LEU A 416 26.91 -41.98 4.09
N ILE A 417 25.75 -42.65 4.26
CA ILE A 417 24.96 -43.18 3.16
C ILE A 417 24.49 -42.00 2.28
N GLU A 418 24.02 -40.90 2.88
CA GLU A 418 23.57 -39.68 2.21
C GLU A 418 24.70 -39.06 1.37
N THR A 419 25.87 -38.82 1.98
CA THR A 419 26.98 -38.14 1.30
C THR A 419 27.66 -39.03 0.27
N LEU A 420 27.82 -40.31 0.53
CA LEU A 420 28.37 -41.29 -0.41
C LEU A 420 27.42 -41.51 -1.59
N GLY A 421 26.13 -41.67 -1.33
CA GLY A 421 25.12 -41.79 -2.38
C GLY A 421 25.08 -40.55 -3.28
N GLY A 422 25.15 -39.37 -2.68
CA GLY A 422 25.22 -38.09 -3.41
C GLY A 422 26.49 -37.99 -4.26
N PHE A 423 27.63 -38.38 -3.72
CA PHE A 423 28.91 -38.38 -4.44
C PHE A 423 28.89 -39.33 -5.65
N ILE A 424 28.47 -40.59 -5.44
CA ILE A 424 28.33 -41.59 -6.50
C ILE A 424 27.37 -41.09 -7.59
N PHE A 425 26.24 -40.52 -7.18
CA PHE A 425 25.28 -39.94 -8.14
C PHE A 425 25.92 -38.80 -8.95
N LEU A 426 26.68 -37.91 -8.36
CA LEU A 426 27.33 -36.82 -9.09
C LEU A 426 28.39 -37.35 -10.09
N ILE A 427 29.18 -38.34 -9.71
CA ILE A 427 30.11 -39.00 -10.62
C ILE A 427 29.36 -39.60 -11.82
N TRP A 428 28.30 -40.36 -11.54
CA TRP A 428 27.44 -40.90 -12.60
C TRP A 428 26.86 -39.82 -13.51
N LEU A 429 26.38 -38.71 -12.93
CA LEU A 429 25.78 -37.60 -13.64
C LEU A 429 26.79 -36.94 -14.60
N PHE A 430 28.04 -36.75 -14.15
CA PHE A 430 29.09 -36.22 -15.04
C PHE A 430 29.50 -37.21 -16.13
N ARG A 431 29.63 -38.52 -15.80
CA ARG A 431 29.97 -39.56 -16.78
C ARG A 431 28.86 -39.77 -17.82
N SER A 432 27.60 -39.63 -17.43
CA SER A 432 26.46 -39.80 -18.34
C SER A 432 26.30 -38.70 -19.38
N GLY A 433 27.06 -37.61 -19.29
CA GLY A 433 27.01 -36.47 -20.21
C GLY A 433 25.70 -35.67 -20.20
N LYS A 434 24.73 -36.04 -19.35
CA LYS A 434 23.38 -35.45 -19.33
C LYS A 434 23.34 -33.96 -18.98
N ILE A 435 24.38 -33.44 -18.33
CA ILE A 435 24.54 -32.00 -18.05
C ILE A 435 25.13 -31.24 -19.25
N GLY A 436 25.70 -31.94 -20.25
CA GLY A 436 26.42 -31.34 -21.38
C GLY A 436 25.58 -31.04 -22.64
N THR A 437 24.42 -31.66 -22.77
CA THR A 437 23.55 -31.51 -23.96
C THR A 437 22.52 -30.38 -23.76
N ALA A 438 23.01 -29.15 -23.65
CA ALA A 438 22.14 -27.97 -23.59
C ALA A 438 21.65 -27.64 -25.02
N HIS A 439 20.36 -27.80 -25.31
CA HIS A 439 19.73 -27.24 -26.46
C HIS A 439 19.72 -25.71 -26.37
N ALA A 440 19.99 -25.03 -27.48
CA ALA A 440 20.10 -23.56 -27.54
C ALA A 440 18.78 -22.89 -27.10
N GLY A 441 18.84 -22.12 -25.99
CA GLY A 441 17.70 -21.37 -25.51
C GLY A 441 17.86 -20.85 -24.06
N ALA A 442 16.81 -20.31 -23.47
CA ALA A 442 16.76 -19.77 -22.11
C ALA A 442 17.15 -20.78 -21.00
N THR A 443 17.17 -22.06 -21.31
CA THR A 443 17.61 -23.17 -20.46
C THR A 443 19.13 -23.19 -20.18
N THR A 444 19.94 -22.50 -20.97
CA THR A 444 21.41 -22.51 -20.86
C THR A 444 21.93 -22.05 -19.49
N ARG A 445 21.31 -21.02 -18.91
CA ARG A 445 21.71 -20.47 -17.59
C ARG A 445 21.41 -21.45 -16.46
N PHE A 446 20.26 -22.12 -16.51
CA PHE A 446 19.89 -23.15 -15.52
C PHE A 446 20.85 -24.33 -15.55
N PHE A 447 21.19 -24.87 -16.72
CA PHE A 447 22.15 -25.96 -16.86
C PHE A 447 23.57 -25.57 -16.43
N LEU A 448 23.96 -24.29 -16.69
CA LEU A 448 25.25 -23.77 -16.20
C LEU A 448 25.28 -23.74 -14.67
N ALA A 449 24.23 -23.19 -14.03
CA ALA A 449 24.11 -23.18 -12.57
C ALA A 449 24.13 -24.60 -11.97
N LEU A 450 23.36 -25.51 -12.55
CA LEU A 450 23.32 -26.91 -12.15
C LEU A 450 24.72 -27.56 -12.26
N ARG A 451 25.46 -27.29 -13.34
CA ARG A 451 26.83 -27.78 -13.55
C ARG A 451 27.80 -27.22 -12.50
N ILE A 452 27.70 -25.95 -12.17
CA ILE A 452 28.53 -25.32 -11.11
C ILE A 452 28.21 -25.96 -9.75
N ILE A 453 26.93 -26.07 -9.39
CA ILE A 453 26.48 -26.68 -8.13
C ILE A 453 27.01 -28.14 -8.06
N ALA A 454 26.86 -28.92 -9.12
CA ALA A 454 27.33 -30.28 -9.16
C ALA A 454 28.86 -30.39 -9.03
N LYS A 455 29.64 -29.47 -9.66
CA LYS A 455 31.10 -29.41 -9.47
C LYS A 455 31.51 -29.13 -8.02
N ILE A 456 30.80 -28.18 -7.37
CA ILE A 456 31.01 -27.86 -5.95
C ILE A 456 30.71 -29.09 -5.09
N GLY A 457 29.67 -29.84 -5.37
CA GLY A 457 29.32 -31.07 -4.67
C GLY A 457 30.37 -32.18 -4.80
N LEU A 458 31.04 -32.28 -5.96
CA LEU A 458 32.16 -33.23 -6.14
C LEU A 458 33.36 -32.96 -5.23
N VAL A 459 33.51 -31.74 -4.73
CA VAL A 459 34.55 -31.37 -3.74
C VAL A 459 34.02 -31.50 -2.31
N ILE A 460 32.80 -31.04 -2.08
CA ILE A 460 32.22 -31.00 -0.74
C ILE A 460 31.93 -32.40 -0.19
N PHE A 461 31.35 -33.30 -0.98
CA PHE A 461 31.01 -34.63 -0.48
C PHE A 461 32.22 -35.45 -0.02
N PRO A 462 33.33 -35.57 -0.79
CA PRO A 462 34.52 -36.27 -0.29
C PRO A 462 35.10 -35.63 0.97
N ALA A 463 35.13 -34.29 1.03
CA ALA A 463 35.59 -33.58 2.23
C ALA A 463 34.71 -33.89 3.45
N ALA A 464 33.38 -33.90 3.27
CA ALA A 464 32.40 -34.23 4.32
C ALA A 464 32.52 -35.72 4.76
N ILE A 465 32.70 -36.63 3.82
CA ILE A 465 32.94 -38.07 4.10
C ILE A 465 34.20 -38.23 4.92
N LEU A 466 35.32 -37.63 4.50
CA LEU A 466 36.60 -37.72 5.19
C LEU A 466 36.51 -37.14 6.62
N ALA A 467 35.89 -35.95 6.75
CA ALA A 467 35.68 -35.33 8.05
C ALA A 467 34.84 -36.23 8.98
N ASN A 468 33.76 -36.85 8.46
CA ASN A 468 32.96 -37.79 9.23
C ASN A 468 33.74 -39.01 9.66
N ILE A 469 34.51 -39.63 8.78
CA ILE A 469 35.32 -40.82 9.07
C ILE A 469 36.35 -40.52 10.18
N LEU A 470 37.01 -39.36 10.12
CA LEU A 470 38.03 -38.96 11.07
C LEU A 470 37.49 -38.46 12.41
N GLY A 471 36.18 -38.18 12.50
CA GLY A 471 35.52 -37.71 13.72
C GLY A 471 35.41 -36.19 13.86
N TYR A 472 35.56 -35.43 12.77
CA TYR A 472 35.25 -33.99 12.70
C TYR A 472 33.78 -33.80 12.33
N MET A 473 32.87 -34.06 13.29
CA MET A 473 31.44 -34.15 13.04
C MET A 473 30.81 -32.78 12.68
N ASN A 474 31.26 -31.72 13.37
CA ASN A 474 30.78 -30.37 13.09
C ASN A 474 31.14 -29.93 11.68
N LEU A 475 32.36 -30.19 11.22
CA LEU A 475 32.82 -29.90 9.87
C LEU A 475 32.07 -30.76 8.84
N ALA A 476 31.91 -32.05 9.08
CA ALA A 476 31.16 -32.95 8.20
C ALA A 476 29.74 -32.52 8.03
N ASN A 477 29.04 -32.22 9.14
CA ASN A 477 27.66 -31.75 9.13
C ASN A 477 27.53 -30.41 8.44
N LEU A 478 28.42 -29.45 8.69
CA LEU A 478 28.42 -28.15 8.02
C LEU A 478 28.52 -28.33 6.51
N LEU A 479 29.49 -29.06 6.03
CA LEU A 479 29.74 -29.26 4.59
C LEU A 479 28.61 -30.05 3.93
N GLY A 480 28.24 -31.20 4.47
CA GLY A 480 27.28 -32.12 3.85
C GLY A 480 25.84 -31.62 3.95
N ILE A 481 25.40 -31.28 5.17
CA ILE A 481 24.00 -30.88 5.41
C ILE A 481 23.67 -29.55 4.72
N VAL A 482 24.55 -28.55 4.84
CA VAL A 482 24.30 -27.24 4.25
C VAL A 482 24.30 -27.35 2.73
N TYR A 483 25.18 -28.15 2.13
CA TYR A 483 25.16 -28.38 0.69
C TYR A 483 23.86 -29.03 0.22
N VAL A 484 23.45 -30.14 0.85
CA VAL A 484 22.20 -30.82 0.48
C VAL A 484 20.98 -29.91 0.68
N ARG A 485 20.89 -29.21 1.81
CA ARG A 485 19.81 -28.24 2.06
C ARG A 485 19.80 -27.11 1.05
N SER A 486 20.99 -26.60 0.66
CA SER A 486 21.12 -25.56 -0.36
C SER A 486 20.54 -26.00 -1.70
N VAL A 487 20.85 -27.22 -2.14
CA VAL A 487 20.33 -27.78 -3.41
C VAL A 487 18.82 -27.98 -3.34
N PHE A 488 18.30 -28.49 -2.22
CA PHE A 488 16.85 -28.63 -2.02
C PHE A 488 16.13 -27.30 -2.07
N LEU A 489 16.64 -26.31 -1.34
CA LEU A 489 16.06 -24.99 -1.28
C LEU A 489 16.09 -24.30 -2.63
N ALA A 490 17.20 -24.39 -3.36
CA ALA A 490 17.31 -23.90 -4.74
C ALA A 490 16.27 -24.57 -5.68
N SER A 491 16.07 -25.87 -5.51
CA SER A 491 15.06 -26.63 -6.28
C SER A 491 13.64 -26.16 -5.92
N LEU A 492 13.35 -25.92 -4.65
CA LEU A 492 12.06 -25.40 -4.18
C LEU A 492 11.79 -24.01 -4.73
N PHE A 493 12.77 -23.10 -4.67
CA PHE A 493 12.64 -21.77 -5.26
C PHE A 493 12.44 -21.82 -6.77
N TYR A 494 13.13 -22.69 -7.46
CA TYR A 494 12.90 -22.89 -8.90
C TYR A 494 11.47 -23.26 -9.20
N VAL A 495 10.88 -24.20 -8.45
CA VAL A 495 9.45 -24.57 -8.59
C VAL A 495 8.54 -23.40 -8.26
N ALA A 496 8.79 -22.72 -7.15
CA ALA A 496 7.99 -21.57 -6.73
C ALA A 496 7.99 -20.46 -7.79
N ILE A 497 9.17 -20.12 -8.34
CA ILE A 497 9.28 -19.15 -9.44
C ILE A 497 8.44 -19.59 -10.64
N ARG A 498 8.51 -20.86 -11.05
CA ARG A 498 7.73 -21.38 -12.18
C ARG A 498 6.22 -21.33 -11.94
N VAL A 499 5.79 -21.62 -10.71
CA VAL A 499 4.38 -21.47 -10.31
C VAL A 499 3.94 -20.02 -10.38
N VAL A 500 4.71 -19.09 -9.80
CA VAL A 500 4.40 -17.66 -9.83
C VAL A 500 4.44 -17.12 -11.26
N GLU A 501 5.39 -17.55 -12.08
CA GLU A 501 5.45 -17.21 -13.51
C GLU A 501 4.18 -17.64 -14.23
N GLY A 502 3.66 -18.86 -13.96
CA GLY A 502 2.40 -19.32 -14.48
C GLY A 502 1.23 -18.41 -14.07
N PHE A 503 1.13 -18.04 -12.81
CA PHE A 503 0.10 -17.10 -12.33
C PHE A 503 0.27 -15.70 -12.93
N LEU A 504 1.50 -15.23 -13.12
CA LEU A 504 1.78 -13.95 -13.76
C LEU A 504 1.29 -13.92 -15.21
N ILE A 505 1.58 -14.96 -15.99
CA ILE A 505 1.11 -15.08 -17.38
C ILE A 505 -0.43 -15.03 -17.41
N ILE A 506 -1.09 -15.72 -16.49
CA ILE A 506 -2.55 -15.73 -16.37
C ILE A 506 -3.05 -14.33 -15.97
N GLY A 507 -2.44 -13.72 -14.95
CA GLY A 507 -2.83 -12.40 -14.44
C GLY A 507 -2.72 -11.31 -15.49
N LEU A 508 -1.67 -11.33 -16.32
CA LEU A 508 -1.49 -10.39 -17.43
C LEU A 508 -2.48 -10.60 -18.60
N GLN A 509 -3.21 -11.72 -18.64
CA GLN A 509 -4.17 -12.04 -19.70
C GLN A 509 -5.63 -11.91 -19.27
N VAL A 510 -5.90 -11.97 -17.97
CA VAL A 510 -7.26 -11.92 -17.39
C VAL A 510 -7.53 -10.52 -16.84
N ARG A 511 -8.78 -10.05 -16.96
CA ARG A 511 -9.21 -8.80 -16.32
C ARG A 511 -9.08 -8.90 -14.79
N PRO A 512 -8.63 -7.86 -14.07
CA PRO A 512 -8.53 -6.46 -14.52
C PRO A 512 -7.23 -6.06 -15.25
N LEU A 513 -6.08 -6.74 -14.98
CA LEU A 513 -4.77 -6.33 -15.53
C LEU A 513 -4.70 -6.45 -17.06
N GLY A 514 -5.31 -7.50 -17.62
CA GLY A 514 -5.36 -7.69 -19.07
C GLY A 514 -6.25 -6.69 -19.81
N ALA A 515 -6.97 -5.81 -19.11
CA ALA A 515 -7.73 -4.72 -19.71
C ALA A 515 -6.91 -3.42 -19.88
N LEU A 516 -5.77 -3.32 -19.19
CA LEU A 516 -4.89 -2.16 -19.32
C LEU A 516 -4.18 -2.18 -20.67
N HIS A 517 -4.20 -1.05 -21.37
CA HIS A 517 -3.61 -0.91 -22.71
C HIS A 517 -2.08 -1.10 -22.68
N ALA A 518 -1.41 -0.57 -21.65
CA ALA A 518 0.00 -0.78 -21.37
C ALA A 518 0.36 -2.27 -21.25
N VAL A 519 -0.50 -3.08 -20.59
CA VAL A 519 -0.30 -4.53 -20.44
C VAL A 519 -0.48 -5.25 -21.76
N GLN A 520 -1.42 -4.81 -22.59
CA GLN A 520 -1.68 -5.45 -23.90
C GLN A 520 -0.52 -5.25 -24.88
N ILE A 521 0.04 -4.03 -24.95
CA ILE A 521 1.12 -3.70 -25.87
C ILE A 521 2.47 -4.25 -25.38
N HIS A 522 2.77 -4.08 -24.08
CA HIS A 522 4.09 -4.38 -23.51
C HIS A 522 4.16 -5.70 -22.74
N ARG A 523 3.23 -6.65 -22.98
CA ARG A 523 3.11 -7.90 -22.25
C ARG A 523 4.42 -8.68 -22.11
N ASP A 524 5.15 -8.88 -23.22
CA ASP A 524 6.38 -9.66 -23.24
C ASP A 524 7.52 -8.96 -22.48
N MET A 525 7.53 -7.64 -22.50
CA MET A 525 8.50 -6.85 -21.73
C MET A 525 8.19 -6.92 -20.23
N LEU A 526 6.92 -6.73 -19.85
CA LEU A 526 6.47 -6.83 -18.46
C LEU A 526 6.78 -8.23 -17.91
N HIS A 527 6.38 -9.27 -18.61
CA HIS A 527 6.66 -10.66 -18.22
C HIS A 527 8.16 -10.88 -17.97
N ARG A 528 9.02 -10.55 -18.93
CA ARG A 528 10.47 -10.72 -18.79
C ARG A 528 11.10 -9.89 -17.65
N ARG A 529 10.59 -8.67 -17.40
CA ARG A 529 11.10 -7.83 -16.30
C ARG A 529 10.64 -8.36 -14.95
N THR A 530 9.37 -8.71 -14.82
CA THR A 530 8.82 -9.25 -13.57
C THR A 530 9.46 -10.58 -13.22
N CYS A 531 9.67 -11.48 -14.18
CA CYS A 531 10.39 -12.74 -13.94
C CYS A 531 11.84 -12.51 -13.47
N ARG A 532 12.57 -11.53 -14.05
CA ARG A 532 13.93 -11.20 -13.59
C ARG A 532 13.96 -10.65 -12.17
N VAL A 533 12.99 -9.82 -11.81
CA VAL A 533 12.85 -9.32 -10.43
C VAL A 533 12.54 -10.47 -9.48
N LEU A 534 11.64 -11.36 -9.87
CA LEU A 534 11.28 -12.54 -9.07
C LEU A 534 12.47 -13.49 -8.87
N GLU A 535 13.24 -13.76 -9.94
CA GLU A 535 14.46 -14.57 -9.88
C GLU A 535 15.50 -13.93 -8.95
N PHE A 536 15.66 -12.59 -9.03
CA PHE A 536 16.59 -11.86 -8.16
C PHE A 536 16.16 -11.89 -6.70
N LEU A 537 14.87 -11.68 -6.40
CA LEU A 537 14.34 -11.75 -5.04
C LEU A 537 14.46 -13.18 -4.46
N ALA A 538 14.18 -14.18 -5.26
CA ALA A 538 14.35 -15.57 -4.85
C ALA A 538 15.83 -15.92 -4.59
N PHE A 539 16.75 -15.37 -5.38
CA PHE A 539 18.19 -15.51 -5.15
C PHE A 539 18.61 -14.83 -3.83
N LEU A 540 18.13 -13.63 -3.56
CA LEU A 540 18.41 -12.93 -2.29
C LEU A 540 17.87 -13.72 -1.10
N LEU A 541 16.66 -14.23 -1.18
CA LEU A 541 16.05 -15.03 -0.11
C LEU A 541 16.79 -16.37 0.08
N TRP A 542 17.21 -17.01 -1.02
CA TRP A 542 18.04 -18.20 -0.95
C TRP A 542 19.40 -17.91 -0.29
N LEU A 543 20.01 -16.77 -0.64
CA LEU A 543 21.30 -16.34 -0.06
C LEU A 543 21.16 -16.05 1.43
N ASP A 544 20.09 -15.36 1.84
CA ASP A 544 19.76 -15.06 3.23
C ASP A 544 19.65 -16.36 4.05
N LEU A 545 18.85 -17.31 3.56
CA LEU A 545 18.70 -18.62 4.22
C LEU A 545 20.02 -19.39 4.27
N MET A 546 20.86 -19.31 3.22
CA MET A 546 22.17 -19.95 3.23
C MET A 546 23.11 -19.32 4.26
N LEU A 547 23.19 -17.98 4.29
CA LEU A 547 24.02 -17.28 5.28
C LEU A 547 23.56 -17.57 6.70
N ASN A 548 22.25 -17.71 6.92
CA ASN A 548 21.69 -18.13 8.20
C ASN A 548 22.10 -19.57 8.59
N PHE A 549 22.07 -20.52 7.65
CA PHE A 549 22.52 -21.89 7.91
C PHE A 549 23.99 -21.96 8.28
N PHE A 550 24.82 -21.11 7.69
CA PHE A 550 26.23 -20.98 8.06
C PHE A 550 26.46 -20.15 9.33
N ALA A 551 25.41 -19.60 9.93
CA ALA A 551 25.49 -18.61 11.01
C ALA A 551 26.34 -17.36 10.66
N LEU A 552 26.51 -17.08 9.36
CA LEU A 552 27.30 -15.95 8.84
C LEU A 552 26.48 -14.68 8.64
N LEU A 553 25.17 -14.77 8.61
CA LEU A 553 24.32 -13.60 8.32
C LEU A 553 24.53 -12.48 9.35
N ASN A 554 24.47 -12.80 10.64
CA ASN A 554 24.61 -11.78 11.68
C ASN A 554 26.00 -11.16 11.76
N PRO A 555 27.11 -11.94 11.73
CA PRO A 555 28.44 -11.34 11.65
C PRO A 555 28.61 -10.45 10.42
N LEU A 556 28.06 -10.87 9.28
CA LEU A 556 28.11 -10.10 8.04
C LEU A 556 27.29 -8.80 8.15
N LEU A 557 26.06 -8.88 8.64
CA LEU A 557 25.20 -7.70 8.85
C LEU A 557 25.80 -6.75 9.88
N ALA A 558 26.41 -7.27 10.96
CA ALA A 558 27.11 -6.45 11.95
C ALA A 558 28.28 -5.68 11.31
N ARG A 559 29.10 -6.35 10.50
CA ARG A 559 30.20 -5.71 9.77
C ARG A 559 29.72 -4.70 8.73
N ILE A 560 28.66 -5.03 7.99
CA ILE A 560 28.03 -4.09 7.07
C ILE A 560 27.49 -2.90 7.85
N GLY A 561 26.83 -3.14 8.99
CA GLY A 561 26.33 -2.10 9.87
C GLY A 561 27.45 -1.19 10.41
N GLU A 562 28.56 -1.75 10.87
CA GLU A 562 29.74 -0.97 11.30
C GLU A 562 30.26 -0.05 10.17
N VAL A 563 30.39 -0.58 8.95
CA VAL A 563 30.84 0.19 7.79
C VAL A 563 29.82 1.26 7.38
N LEU A 564 28.53 0.91 7.36
CA LEU A 564 27.48 1.86 6.99
C LEU A 564 27.29 2.97 8.04
N ASN A 565 27.51 2.64 9.30
CA ASN A 565 27.41 3.58 10.41
C ASN A 565 28.74 4.29 10.72
N ALA A 566 29.80 4.05 9.94
CA ALA A 566 31.04 4.82 10.07
C ALA A 566 30.73 6.32 9.80
N HIS A 567 30.93 7.15 10.81
CA HIS A 567 30.61 8.57 10.80
C HIS A 567 31.78 9.42 10.33
N ILE A 568 31.53 10.33 9.44
CA ILE A 568 32.45 11.39 9.04
C ILE A 568 31.81 12.73 9.44
N ALA A 569 32.34 13.35 10.47
CA ALA A 569 31.90 14.68 10.89
C ALA A 569 32.48 15.76 9.98
N ILE A 570 31.64 16.48 9.24
CA ILE A 570 32.02 17.63 8.42
C ILE A 570 31.28 18.84 8.98
N GLY A 571 31.93 19.61 9.86
CA GLY A 571 31.31 20.75 10.54
C GLY A 571 30.17 20.31 11.46
N SER A 572 28.96 20.83 11.23
CA SER A 572 27.74 20.48 11.99
C SER A 572 26.97 19.29 11.40
N LEU A 573 27.43 18.71 10.30
CA LEU A 573 26.80 17.58 9.63
C LEU A 573 27.54 16.31 9.99
N ASP A 574 26.80 15.37 10.58
CA ASP A 574 27.25 14.01 10.87
C ASP A 574 26.76 13.09 9.75
N ILE A 575 27.63 12.81 8.79
CA ILE A 575 27.32 12.03 7.60
C ILE A 575 27.87 10.63 7.75
N SER A 576 27.02 9.61 7.70
CA SER A 576 27.44 8.22 7.59
C SER A 576 27.33 7.70 6.15
N LEU A 577 28.15 6.68 5.81
CA LEU A 577 28.07 6.01 4.52
C LEU A 577 26.67 5.46 4.24
N GLY A 578 25.96 4.98 5.28
CA GLY A 578 24.58 4.52 5.20
C GLY A 578 23.62 5.61 4.78
N ARG A 579 23.78 6.83 5.32
CA ARG A 579 22.95 7.99 4.94
C ARG A 579 23.19 8.41 3.49
N VAL A 580 24.44 8.41 3.04
CA VAL A 580 24.78 8.69 1.62
C VAL A 580 24.16 7.64 0.70
N LEU A 581 24.22 6.38 1.08
CA LEU A 581 23.59 5.30 0.31
C LEU A 581 22.06 5.44 0.30
N ALA A 582 21.45 5.76 1.44
CA ALA A 582 20.01 6.01 1.55
C ALA A 582 19.57 7.17 0.65
N PHE A 583 20.35 8.27 0.62
CA PHE A 583 20.15 9.38 -0.31
C PHE A 583 20.16 8.92 -1.77
N ALA A 584 21.20 8.17 -2.17
CA ALA A 584 21.33 7.67 -3.53
C ALA A 584 20.17 6.74 -3.92
N ILE A 585 19.77 5.86 -3.00
CA ILE A 585 18.61 4.95 -3.20
C ILE A 585 17.31 5.75 -3.33
N ALA A 586 17.09 6.77 -2.48
CA ALA A 586 15.90 7.61 -2.54
C ALA A 586 15.79 8.37 -3.87
N VAL A 587 16.89 8.96 -4.35
CA VAL A 587 16.94 9.62 -5.67
C VAL A 587 16.66 8.62 -6.79
N TRP A 588 17.30 7.46 -6.77
CA TRP A 588 17.08 6.41 -7.77
C TRP A 588 15.65 5.88 -7.75
N ALA A 589 15.08 5.65 -6.58
CA ALA A 589 13.69 5.21 -6.43
C ALA A 589 12.71 6.26 -6.96
N SER A 590 12.94 7.55 -6.68
CA SER A 590 12.13 8.66 -7.20
C SER A 590 12.15 8.71 -8.73
N PHE A 591 13.31 8.48 -9.33
CA PHE A 591 13.44 8.39 -10.79
C PHE A 591 12.67 7.19 -11.37
N LEU A 592 12.73 6.02 -10.69
CA LEU A 592 11.97 4.83 -11.11
C LEU A 592 10.46 5.06 -10.99
N VAL A 593 9.99 5.62 -9.87
CA VAL A 593 8.57 5.94 -9.65
C VAL A 593 8.08 6.92 -10.70
N SER A 594 8.86 7.97 -10.99
CA SER A 594 8.52 8.95 -12.02
C SER A 594 8.42 8.31 -13.41
N LYS A 595 9.38 7.47 -13.77
CA LYS A 595 9.37 6.75 -15.05
C LYS A 595 8.18 5.81 -15.18
N PHE A 596 7.84 5.12 -14.08
CA PHE A 596 6.68 4.22 -14.04
C PHE A 596 5.36 4.98 -14.17
N LEU A 597 5.23 6.11 -13.45
CA LEU A 597 4.00 6.90 -13.48
C LEU A 597 3.80 7.58 -14.85
N ARG A 598 4.90 8.08 -15.46
CA ARG A 598 4.85 8.58 -16.85
C ARG A 598 4.37 7.50 -17.82
N PHE A 599 4.91 6.30 -17.70
CA PHE A 599 4.50 5.17 -18.53
C PHE A 599 3.00 4.87 -18.38
N LEU A 600 2.46 4.87 -17.16
CA LEU A 600 1.03 4.68 -16.94
C LEU A 600 0.18 5.81 -17.50
N LEU A 601 0.62 7.06 -17.35
CA LEU A 601 -0.10 8.22 -17.88
C LEU A 601 -0.15 8.19 -19.41
N GLU A 602 0.97 7.92 -20.06
CA GLU A 602 1.09 7.92 -21.52
C GLU A 602 0.33 6.75 -22.17
N GLU A 603 0.39 5.55 -21.59
CA GLU A 603 -0.19 4.34 -22.20
C GLU A 603 -1.64 4.06 -21.80
N ASP A 604 -2.05 4.39 -20.58
CA ASP A 604 -3.40 4.07 -20.11
C ASP A 604 -4.31 5.28 -19.92
N VAL A 605 -3.78 6.41 -19.40
CA VAL A 605 -4.63 7.55 -19.05
C VAL A 605 -4.93 8.42 -20.27
N PHE A 606 -3.87 8.87 -20.97
CA PHE A 606 -4.06 9.82 -22.08
C PHE A 606 -4.78 9.23 -23.29
N GLN A 607 -4.75 7.90 -23.47
CA GLN A 607 -5.48 7.25 -24.54
C GLN A 607 -7.01 7.24 -24.35
N HIS A 608 -7.49 7.38 -23.10
CA HIS A 608 -8.92 7.45 -22.80
C HIS A 608 -9.50 8.86 -22.94
N PHE A 609 -8.64 9.87 -22.97
CA PHE A 609 -9.04 11.26 -23.09
C PHE A 609 -8.53 11.83 -24.43
N ARG A 610 -9.42 12.45 -25.20
CA ARG A 610 -9.05 13.20 -26.42
C ARG A 610 -8.44 14.54 -26.02
N LEU A 611 -7.16 14.53 -25.66
CA LEU A 611 -6.43 15.72 -25.26
C LEU A 611 -5.86 16.42 -26.50
N GLU A 612 -5.83 17.76 -26.46
CA GLU A 612 -5.21 18.58 -27.50
C GLU A 612 -3.71 18.28 -27.60
N ARG A 613 -3.15 18.47 -28.80
CA ARG A 613 -1.72 18.23 -29.06
C ARG A 613 -0.84 19.08 -28.14
N GLY A 614 0.11 18.43 -27.43
CA GLY A 614 1.02 19.05 -26.47
C GLY A 614 0.60 18.96 -24.99
N LEU A 615 -0.68 18.83 -24.68
CA LEU A 615 -1.16 18.73 -23.29
C LEU A 615 -0.68 17.44 -22.57
N PRO A 616 -0.68 16.25 -23.20
CA PRO A 616 -0.13 15.03 -22.61
C PRO A 616 1.35 15.17 -22.22
N TYR A 617 2.14 15.78 -23.09
CA TYR A 617 3.57 16.01 -22.80
C TYR A 617 3.77 16.97 -21.63
N ALA A 618 3.00 18.07 -21.59
CA ALA A 618 3.08 19.04 -20.51
C ALA A 618 2.73 18.41 -19.15
N ILE A 619 1.61 17.66 -19.06
CA ILE A 619 1.19 16.97 -17.85
C ILE A 619 2.22 15.93 -17.42
N SER A 620 2.70 15.09 -18.35
CA SER A 620 3.70 14.07 -18.09
C SER A 620 5.00 14.67 -17.55
N THR A 621 5.42 15.82 -18.09
CA THR A 621 6.62 16.55 -17.68
C THR A 621 6.43 17.20 -16.29
N MET A 622 5.28 17.79 -16.02
CA MET A 622 4.95 18.34 -14.68
C MET A 622 4.98 17.25 -13.62
N VAL A 623 4.33 16.11 -13.86
CA VAL A 623 4.33 14.96 -12.95
C VAL A 623 5.74 14.46 -12.71
N HIS A 624 6.57 14.38 -13.76
CA HIS A 624 7.98 13.99 -13.65
C HIS A 624 8.75 14.89 -12.68
N TYR A 625 8.72 16.20 -12.91
CA TYR A 625 9.46 17.14 -12.05
C TYR A 625 8.89 17.22 -10.63
N SER A 626 7.57 17.10 -10.47
CA SER A 626 6.95 17.06 -9.12
C SER A 626 7.43 15.85 -8.31
N ILE A 627 7.48 14.66 -8.91
CA ILE A 627 7.97 13.45 -8.25
C ILE A 627 9.47 13.58 -7.92
N LEU A 628 10.27 14.11 -8.84
CA LEU A 628 11.70 14.31 -8.58
C LEU A 628 11.94 15.33 -7.48
N LEU A 629 11.15 16.40 -7.43
CA LEU A 629 11.23 17.41 -6.38
C LEU A 629 10.90 16.82 -5.00
N VAL A 630 9.76 16.12 -4.89
CA VAL A 630 9.38 15.43 -3.64
C VAL A 630 10.43 14.39 -3.26
N GLY A 631 10.89 13.59 -4.22
CA GLY A 631 11.91 12.59 -4.02
C GLY A 631 13.26 13.17 -3.57
N PHE A 632 13.61 14.35 -4.05
CA PHE A 632 14.81 15.07 -3.62
C PHE A 632 14.70 15.50 -2.15
N PHE A 633 13.55 16.01 -1.71
CA PHE A 633 13.34 16.35 -0.29
C PHE A 633 13.38 15.09 0.60
N VAL A 634 12.79 13.99 0.17
CA VAL A 634 12.88 12.71 0.87
C VAL A 634 14.34 12.25 0.97
N ALA A 635 15.10 12.39 -0.11
CA ALA A 635 16.51 12.05 -0.13
C ALA A 635 17.35 12.92 0.80
N LEU A 636 17.10 14.25 0.85
CA LEU A 636 17.76 15.16 1.81
C LEU A 636 17.46 14.76 3.26
N GLY A 637 16.20 14.39 3.57
CA GLY A 637 15.81 13.86 4.88
C GLY A 637 16.56 12.57 5.22
N ALA A 638 16.70 11.64 4.26
CA ALA A 638 17.46 10.41 4.43
C ALA A 638 18.97 10.68 4.69
N LEU A 639 19.52 11.77 4.15
CA LEU A 639 20.90 12.20 4.43
C LEU A 639 21.07 12.76 5.86
N GLY A 640 19.96 13.08 6.56
CA GLY A 640 19.96 13.66 7.90
C GLY A 640 19.96 15.20 7.90
N ILE A 641 19.64 15.83 6.77
CA ILE A 641 19.52 17.29 6.69
C ILE A 641 18.19 17.69 7.34
N ASP A 642 18.26 18.68 8.25
CA ASP A 642 17.08 19.25 8.89
C ASP A 642 16.20 19.98 7.87
N LEU A 643 15.09 19.35 7.51
CA LEU A 643 14.14 19.90 6.54
C LEU A 643 13.41 21.15 7.06
N THR A 644 13.42 21.44 8.37
CA THR A 644 12.73 22.59 8.94
C THR A 644 13.27 23.90 8.36
N LYS A 645 14.59 24.00 8.23
CA LYS A 645 15.26 25.18 7.62
C LYS A 645 14.89 25.34 6.14
N ILE A 646 14.78 24.22 5.43
CA ILE A 646 14.41 24.21 4.00
C ILE A 646 12.93 24.56 3.85
N THR A 647 12.06 24.11 4.78
CA THR A 647 10.62 24.41 4.76
C THR A 647 10.36 25.91 4.91
N ILE A 648 11.12 26.61 5.74
CA ILE A 648 11.02 28.07 5.90
C ILE A 648 11.37 28.75 4.57
N LEU A 649 12.47 28.34 3.94
CA LEU A 649 12.89 28.88 2.64
C LEU A 649 11.89 28.56 1.53
N ALA A 650 11.36 27.32 1.50
CA ALA A 650 10.32 26.89 0.58
C ALA A 650 9.01 27.67 0.79
N GLY A 651 8.67 27.99 2.05
CA GLY A 651 7.53 28.85 2.38
C GLY A 651 7.68 30.25 1.78
N ALA A 652 8.83 30.89 1.96
CA ALA A 652 9.11 32.21 1.37
C ALA A 652 9.08 32.16 -0.16
N PHE A 653 9.66 31.11 -0.76
CA PHE A 653 9.62 30.91 -2.21
C PHE A 653 8.19 30.68 -2.72
N SER A 654 7.37 29.90 -1.98
CA SER A 654 5.97 29.64 -2.35
C SER A 654 5.14 30.90 -2.38
N VAL A 655 5.39 31.86 -1.45
CA VAL A 655 4.73 33.18 -1.45
C VAL A 655 5.12 33.96 -2.72
N GLY A 656 6.41 33.98 -3.07
CA GLY A 656 6.87 34.63 -4.31
C GLY A 656 6.27 34.02 -5.57
N VAL A 657 6.24 32.70 -5.66
CA VAL A 657 5.58 31.99 -6.77
C VAL A 657 4.07 32.26 -6.79
N GLY A 658 3.44 32.30 -5.60
CA GLY A 658 2.00 32.62 -5.45
C GLY A 658 1.65 33.98 -6.05
N PHE A 659 2.43 35.00 -5.73
CA PHE A 659 2.27 36.34 -6.34
C PHE A 659 2.53 36.31 -7.85
N GLY A 660 3.54 35.58 -8.33
CA GLY A 660 3.80 35.43 -9.76
C GLY A 660 2.69 34.72 -10.54
N LEU A 661 1.97 33.81 -9.89
CA LEU A 661 0.86 33.05 -10.48
C LEU A 661 -0.53 33.69 -10.25
N GLN A 662 -0.63 34.78 -9.50
CA GLN A 662 -1.89 35.41 -9.08
C GLN A 662 -2.82 35.65 -10.27
N ASN A 663 -2.31 36.24 -11.35
CA ASN A 663 -3.11 36.53 -12.56
C ASN A 663 -3.60 35.25 -13.26
N VAL A 664 -2.80 34.18 -13.26
CA VAL A 664 -3.17 32.90 -13.87
C VAL A 664 -4.29 32.25 -13.06
N ILE A 665 -4.16 32.22 -11.74
CA ILE A 665 -5.17 31.68 -10.82
C ILE A 665 -6.47 32.50 -10.89
N ASN A 666 -6.37 33.84 -10.88
CA ASN A 666 -7.53 34.70 -11.01
C ASN A 666 -8.31 34.41 -12.31
N ASN A 667 -7.63 34.34 -13.44
CA ASN A 667 -8.26 34.03 -14.72
C ASN A 667 -8.87 32.62 -14.75
N PHE A 668 -8.23 31.65 -14.12
CA PHE A 668 -8.75 30.28 -14.00
C PHE A 668 -10.02 30.22 -13.17
N VAL A 669 -10.00 30.84 -11.97
CA VAL A 669 -11.19 30.90 -11.08
C VAL A 669 -12.34 31.64 -11.76
N SER A 670 -12.04 32.79 -12.39
CA SER A 670 -13.03 33.55 -13.16
C SER A 670 -13.60 32.72 -14.30
N GLY A 671 -12.79 31.89 -14.97
CA GLY A 671 -13.29 30.98 -16.01
C GLY A 671 -14.24 29.92 -15.46
N LEU A 672 -13.97 29.38 -14.26
CA LEU A 672 -14.90 28.47 -13.58
C LEU A 672 -16.20 29.16 -13.21
N ILE A 673 -16.16 30.39 -12.70
CA ILE A 673 -17.36 31.17 -12.36
C ILE A 673 -18.21 31.39 -13.61
N LEU A 674 -17.60 31.82 -14.73
CA LEU A 674 -18.30 32.01 -16.02
C LEU A 674 -19.00 30.72 -16.50
N LEU A 675 -18.38 29.56 -16.30
CA LEU A 675 -18.95 28.27 -16.71
C LEU A 675 -20.07 27.78 -15.79
N PHE A 676 -19.99 28.08 -14.48
CA PHE A 676 -20.99 27.67 -13.50
C PHE A 676 -22.19 28.61 -13.48
N GLU A 677 -21.98 29.92 -13.30
CA GLU A 677 -23.04 30.92 -13.19
C GLU A 677 -23.60 31.30 -14.54
N ARG A 678 -22.86 31.18 -15.62
CA ARG A 678 -23.22 31.43 -17.00
C ARG A 678 -23.81 32.82 -17.24
N PRO A 679 -23.21 33.90 -16.72
CA PRO A 679 -23.64 35.26 -17.03
C PRO A 679 -23.42 35.61 -18.51
N ILE A 680 -22.56 34.87 -19.20
CA ILE A 680 -22.24 34.97 -20.62
C ILE A 680 -22.24 33.54 -21.20
N LYS A 681 -22.87 33.36 -22.36
CA LYS A 681 -22.95 32.08 -23.07
C LYS A 681 -22.27 32.19 -24.43
N ILE A 682 -21.86 31.05 -24.99
CA ILE A 682 -21.38 31.00 -26.38
C ILE A 682 -22.54 31.38 -27.30
N GLY A 683 -22.33 32.35 -28.21
CA GLY A 683 -23.31 32.93 -29.10
C GLY A 683 -23.96 34.22 -28.58
N ASP A 684 -23.69 34.63 -27.31
CA ASP A 684 -24.12 35.93 -26.82
C ASP A 684 -23.28 37.05 -27.47
N VAL A 685 -23.96 38.18 -27.69
CA VAL A 685 -23.29 39.42 -28.10
C VAL A 685 -23.07 40.28 -26.88
N ILE A 686 -21.79 40.53 -26.58
CA ILE A 686 -21.40 41.32 -25.42
C ILE A 686 -20.59 42.54 -25.82
N GLU A 687 -20.63 43.56 -24.98
CA GLU A 687 -19.77 44.72 -25.09
C GLU A 687 -18.90 44.83 -23.86
N ILE A 688 -17.60 44.94 -24.10
CA ILE A 688 -16.58 45.12 -23.08
C ILE A 688 -15.54 46.12 -23.54
N GLY A 689 -15.25 47.16 -22.71
CA GLY A 689 -14.29 48.18 -23.03
C GLY A 689 -14.56 48.92 -24.36
N GLY A 690 -15.85 49.11 -24.71
CA GLY A 690 -16.29 49.77 -25.95
C GLY A 690 -16.22 48.87 -27.20
N THR A 691 -15.85 47.62 -27.06
CA THR A 691 -15.84 46.65 -28.17
C THR A 691 -17.01 45.72 -28.10
N VAL A 692 -17.80 45.65 -29.16
CA VAL A 692 -18.95 44.76 -29.31
C VAL A 692 -18.59 43.55 -30.15
N GLY A 693 -18.95 42.33 -29.64
CA GLY A 693 -18.71 41.12 -30.39
C GLY A 693 -19.45 39.90 -29.85
N GLU A 694 -19.49 38.85 -30.63
CA GLU A 694 -20.09 37.55 -30.31
C GLU A 694 -19.10 36.62 -29.60
N VAL A 695 -19.51 36.02 -28.49
CA VAL A 695 -18.71 35.07 -27.76
C VAL A 695 -18.64 33.76 -28.54
N ARG A 696 -17.47 33.44 -29.07
CA ARG A 696 -17.20 32.20 -29.83
C ARG A 696 -16.77 31.02 -28.97
N ARG A 697 -15.96 31.29 -27.95
CA ARG A 697 -15.42 30.24 -27.06
C ARG A 697 -15.14 30.79 -25.67
N ILE A 698 -15.55 30.06 -24.65
CA ILE A 698 -15.16 30.30 -23.27
C ILE A 698 -14.11 29.27 -22.92
N GLY A 699 -12.84 29.71 -22.80
CA GLY A 699 -11.72 28.87 -22.42
C GLY A 699 -11.45 28.93 -20.92
N ILE A 700 -10.50 28.11 -20.43
CA ILE A 700 -10.13 28.00 -19.02
C ILE A 700 -9.60 29.34 -18.45
N ARG A 701 -8.90 30.15 -19.25
CA ARG A 701 -8.27 31.42 -18.82
C ARG A 701 -8.74 32.65 -19.58
N ALA A 702 -9.35 32.47 -20.76
CA ALA A 702 -9.73 33.56 -21.62
C ALA A 702 -10.90 33.16 -22.48
N CYS A 703 -11.78 34.13 -22.80
CA CYS A 703 -12.84 34.02 -23.78
C CYS A 703 -12.38 34.58 -25.13
N VAL A 704 -12.89 34.03 -26.22
CA VAL A 704 -12.69 34.52 -27.59
C VAL A 704 -13.97 35.17 -28.04
N ILE A 705 -13.87 36.43 -28.38
CA ILE A 705 -14.99 37.27 -28.85
C ILE A 705 -14.71 37.68 -30.29
N ARG A 706 -15.65 37.43 -31.22
CA ARG A 706 -15.56 37.85 -32.62
C ARG A 706 -16.30 39.14 -32.84
N THR A 707 -15.62 40.17 -33.30
CA THR A 707 -16.20 41.46 -33.63
C THR A 707 -16.98 41.44 -34.97
N GLY A 708 -17.87 42.43 -35.17
CA GLY A 708 -18.57 42.58 -36.43
C GLY A 708 -17.68 42.79 -37.66
N GLU A 709 -16.46 43.27 -37.47
CA GLU A 709 -15.43 43.43 -38.51
C GLU A 709 -14.67 42.12 -38.83
N GLY A 710 -14.94 41.03 -38.09
CA GLY A 710 -14.35 39.71 -38.31
C GLY A 710 -13.06 39.43 -37.52
N SER A 711 -12.58 40.37 -36.69
CA SER A 711 -11.46 40.13 -35.80
C SER A 711 -11.87 39.30 -34.58
N GLU A 712 -10.93 38.50 -34.05
CA GLU A 712 -11.09 37.75 -32.81
C GLU A 712 -10.27 38.38 -31.69
N ILE A 713 -10.96 38.74 -30.62
CA ILE A 713 -10.36 39.38 -29.45
C ILE A 713 -10.32 38.33 -28.34
N ILE A 714 -9.11 38.12 -27.75
CA ILE A 714 -8.90 37.24 -26.62
C ILE A 714 -8.98 38.06 -25.34
N VAL A 715 -10.07 37.89 -24.60
CA VAL A 715 -10.32 38.61 -23.34
C VAL A 715 -10.03 37.69 -22.16
N PRO A 716 -9.12 38.08 -21.22
CA PRO A 716 -8.91 37.32 -19.98
C PRO A 716 -10.22 37.19 -19.19
N ASN A 717 -10.49 35.99 -18.63
CA ASN A 717 -11.73 35.75 -17.88
C ASN A 717 -11.86 36.67 -16.66
N GLY A 718 -10.74 36.99 -15.99
CA GLY A 718 -10.70 37.93 -14.89
C GLY A 718 -11.25 39.31 -15.28
N SER A 719 -11.00 39.75 -16.51
CA SER A 719 -11.54 41.04 -16.99
C SER A 719 -13.05 41.01 -17.21
N LEU A 720 -13.59 39.85 -17.60
CA LEU A 720 -15.06 39.67 -17.77
C LEU A 720 -15.81 39.62 -16.45
N ILE A 721 -15.19 39.20 -15.35
CA ILE A 721 -15.78 39.16 -14.03
C ILE A 721 -15.58 40.47 -13.25
N SER A 722 -14.40 41.12 -13.42
CA SER A 722 -14.07 42.32 -12.65
C SER A 722 -14.59 43.62 -13.26
N ASN A 723 -14.84 43.67 -14.58
CA ASN A 723 -15.29 44.84 -15.27
C ASN A 723 -16.81 44.74 -15.59
N GLN A 724 -17.42 45.87 -15.82
CA GLN A 724 -18.78 45.93 -16.33
C GLN A 724 -18.82 45.37 -17.76
N VAL A 725 -19.70 44.39 -17.97
CA VAL A 725 -19.98 43.80 -19.30
C VAL A 725 -21.43 44.00 -19.62
N THR A 726 -21.72 44.56 -20.77
CA THR A 726 -23.09 44.66 -21.28
C THR A 726 -23.39 43.46 -22.15
N ASN A 727 -24.32 42.59 -21.74
CA ASN A 727 -24.80 41.48 -22.56
C ASN A 727 -26.10 41.89 -23.31
N TRP A 728 -25.97 42.06 -24.59
CA TRP A 728 -27.08 42.52 -25.44
C TRP A 728 -28.12 41.44 -25.78
N THR A 729 -27.77 40.18 -25.48
CA THR A 729 -28.57 39.00 -25.84
C THR A 729 -28.84 38.10 -24.65
N PHE A 730 -28.69 38.60 -23.42
CA PHE A 730 -28.83 37.82 -22.17
C PHE A 730 -30.24 37.26 -21.96
N SER A 731 -31.25 38.14 -22.00
CA SER A 731 -32.67 37.77 -21.75
C SER A 731 -33.43 37.51 -23.04
N ASP A 732 -33.21 38.36 -24.03
CA ASP A 732 -33.83 38.30 -25.35
C ASP A 732 -32.85 38.87 -26.41
N ARG A 733 -33.26 38.87 -27.67
CA ARG A 733 -32.49 39.44 -28.77
C ARG A 733 -33.06 40.77 -29.28
N ALA A 734 -33.96 41.35 -28.51
CA ALA A 734 -34.60 42.59 -28.89
C ALA A 734 -33.63 43.77 -28.82
N ARG A 735 -33.47 44.46 -29.93
CA ARG A 735 -32.63 45.65 -30.04
C ARG A 735 -33.46 46.84 -30.50
N ALA A 736 -33.31 47.98 -29.80
CA ALA A 736 -33.90 49.22 -30.20
C ALA A 736 -33.16 49.80 -31.43
N ILE A 737 -33.94 50.21 -32.42
CA ILE A 737 -33.48 50.89 -33.63
C ILE A 737 -34.02 52.29 -33.59
N GLU A 738 -33.23 53.33 -33.82
CA GLU A 738 -33.59 54.71 -33.85
C GLU A 738 -33.28 55.29 -35.23
N VAL A 739 -34.30 55.95 -35.79
CA VAL A 739 -34.14 56.65 -37.02
C VAL A 739 -34.63 58.08 -36.81
N SER A 740 -33.76 59.05 -36.95
CA SER A 740 -34.05 60.47 -36.87
C SER A 740 -34.45 61.05 -38.25
N VAL A 741 -35.49 61.79 -38.33
CA VAL A 741 -35.98 62.42 -39.56
C VAL A 741 -36.23 63.91 -39.31
N ASN A 742 -35.66 64.76 -40.12
CA ASN A 742 -35.86 66.20 -40.05
C ASN A 742 -36.88 66.60 -41.06
N ILE A 743 -38.01 67.25 -40.61
CA ILE A 743 -39.11 67.61 -41.43
C ILE A 743 -39.23 69.14 -41.45
N LEU A 744 -39.54 69.72 -42.63
CA LEU A 744 -39.73 71.17 -42.81
C LEU A 744 -40.94 71.65 -42.01
N PRO A 745 -40.95 72.85 -41.37
CA PRO A 745 -42.07 73.42 -40.66
C PRO A 745 -43.22 73.64 -41.58
N GLY A 746 -44.47 73.39 -41.04
CA GLY A 746 -45.72 73.69 -41.80
C GLY A 746 -46.57 72.42 -42.03
N THR A 747 -46.10 71.25 -41.72
CA THR A 747 -46.90 70.03 -41.79
C THR A 747 -47.45 69.68 -40.39
N ASP A 748 -48.66 69.10 -40.32
CA ASP A 748 -49.28 68.67 -39.07
C ASP A 748 -48.42 67.57 -38.40
N SER A 749 -47.89 67.87 -37.21
CA SER A 749 -47.01 66.98 -36.43
C SER A 749 -47.73 65.69 -36.04
N GLN A 750 -49.03 65.69 -35.80
CA GLN A 750 -49.75 64.45 -35.45
C GLN A 750 -49.84 63.52 -36.64
N ARG A 751 -50.04 64.03 -37.82
CA ARG A 751 -50.05 63.21 -39.04
C ARG A 751 -48.69 62.63 -39.35
N ILE A 752 -47.61 63.31 -39.07
CA ILE A 752 -46.25 62.80 -39.23
C ILE A 752 -45.98 61.69 -38.23
N VAL A 753 -46.40 61.83 -36.98
CA VAL A 753 -46.32 60.81 -35.95
C VAL A 753 -47.04 59.53 -36.35
N GLU A 754 -48.26 59.63 -36.86
CA GLU A 754 -49.04 58.47 -37.34
C GLU A 754 -48.42 57.80 -38.56
N LEU A 755 -47.87 58.56 -39.49
CA LEU A 755 -47.26 58.10 -40.71
C LEU A 755 -45.97 57.30 -40.36
N LEU A 756 -45.09 57.84 -39.50
CA LEU A 756 -43.86 57.21 -39.07
C LEU A 756 -44.16 55.95 -38.26
N LYS A 757 -45.15 55.94 -37.37
CA LYS A 757 -45.60 54.75 -36.65
C LYS A 757 -46.09 53.67 -37.60
N THR A 758 -46.86 54.00 -38.57
CA THR A 758 -47.45 53.08 -39.57
C THR A 758 -46.36 52.52 -40.45
N ALA A 759 -45.39 53.33 -40.90
CA ALA A 759 -44.23 52.94 -41.68
C ALA A 759 -43.34 51.97 -40.86
N GLY A 760 -43.17 52.34 -39.60
CA GLY A 760 -42.37 51.43 -38.65
C GLY A 760 -43.09 50.13 -38.43
N ALA A 761 -44.41 50.12 -38.18
CA ALA A 761 -45.18 48.91 -37.89
C ALA A 761 -45.28 47.93 -39.09
N SER A 762 -45.23 48.47 -40.30
CA SER A 762 -45.35 47.70 -41.55
C SER A 762 -44.07 47.14 -42.06
N GLN A 763 -42.94 47.55 -41.50
CA GLN A 763 -41.61 47.10 -41.96
C GLN A 763 -41.26 45.67 -41.50
N PRO A 764 -40.91 44.75 -42.41
CA PRO A 764 -40.47 43.43 -42.06
C PRO A 764 -39.17 43.43 -41.15
N GLY A 765 -39.22 42.73 -40.02
CA GLY A 765 -38.12 42.70 -39.05
C GLY A 765 -38.30 43.68 -37.89
N ILE A 766 -39.36 44.47 -37.84
CA ILE A 766 -39.74 45.25 -36.67
C ILE A 766 -40.75 44.45 -35.84
N THR A 767 -40.54 44.40 -34.52
CA THR A 767 -41.39 43.68 -33.56
C THR A 767 -42.73 44.46 -33.40
N LYS A 768 -43.82 43.68 -33.15
CA LYS A 768 -45.10 44.26 -32.84
C LYS A 768 -45.22 44.75 -31.39
N GLU A 769 -44.46 44.10 -30.52
CA GLU A 769 -44.35 44.45 -29.10
C GLU A 769 -42.87 44.47 -28.71
N PRO A 770 -42.38 45.65 -28.23
CA PRO A 770 -43.03 46.93 -28.09
C PRO A 770 -43.32 47.55 -29.44
N ALA A 771 -44.47 48.21 -29.56
CA ALA A 771 -44.85 48.91 -30.78
C ALA A 771 -43.93 50.11 -31.09
N PRO A 772 -43.73 50.48 -32.37
CA PRO A 772 -42.91 51.62 -32.73
C PRO A 772 -43.47 52.93 -32.11
N GLN A 773 -42.56 53.71 -31.54
CA GLN A 773 -42.84 54.99 -30.86
C GLN A 773 -42.14 56.12 -31.58
N VAL A 774 -42.80 57.23 -31.67
CA VAL A 774 -42.28 58.45 -32.32
C VAL A 774 -42.24 59.58 -31.30
N TYR A 775 -41.13 60.21 -31.21
CA TYR A 775 -40.82 61.33 -30.32
C TYR A 775 -40.40 62.54 -31.15
N VAL A 776 -40.81 63.72 -30.74
CA VAL A 776 -40.28 65.01 -31.27
C VAL A 776 -39.09 65.35 -30.35
N THR A 777 -37.92 65.47 -30.89
CA THR A 777 -36.69 65.67 -30.12
C THR A 777 -36.13 67.06 -30.16
N SER A 778 -36.36 67.80 -31.27
CA SER A 778 -35.93 69.20 -31.37
C SER A 778 -36.79 69.99 -32.33
N PHE A 779 -36.83 71.31 -32.08
CA PHE A 779 -37.45 72.30 -32.94
C PHE A 779 -36.39 73.35 -33.29
N THR A 780 -36.14 73.53 -34.58
CA THR A 780 -35.23 74.59 -35.10
C THR A 780 -35.97 75.47 -36.05
N ALA A 781 -35.44 76.63 -36.40
CA ALA A 781 -36.03 77.51 -37.32
C ALA A 781 -36.34 76.97 -38.75
N GLY A 782 -35.61 75.94 -39.13
CA GLY A 782 -35.70 75.31 -40.44
C GLY A 782 -36.16 73.83 -40.42
N ALA A 783 -36.29 73.16 -39.27
CA ALA A 783 -36.64 71.75 -39.19
C ALA A 783 -37.26 71.38 -37.84
N ILE A 784 -38.17 70.40 -37.83
CA ILE A 784 -38.60 69.61 -36.63
C ILE A 784 -38.04 68.23 -36.76
N THR A 785 -37.28 67.79 -35.72
CA THR A 785 -36.73 66.48 -35.71
C THR A 785 -37.64 65.49 -35.02
N PHE A 786 -38.02 64.46 -35.75
CA PHE A 786 -38.81 63.34 -35.26
C PHE A 786 -37.85 62.12 -35.09
N LEU A 787 -37.90 61.42 -33.96
CA LEU A 787 -37.15 60.20 -33.68
C LEU A 787 -38.15 59.06 -33.67
N LEU A 788 -38.07 58.16 -34.64
CA LEU A 788 -38.75 56.86 -34.57
C LEU A 788 -37.91 55.87 -33.87
N ARG A 789 -38.39 55.33 -32.76
CA ARG A 789 -37.80 54.22 -32.04
C ARG A 789 -38.63 52.98 -32.27
N ALA A 790 -38.00 51.95 -32.84
CA ALA A 790 -38.62 50.65 -33.11
C ALA A 790 -37.72 49.56 -32.58
N TRP A 791 -38.23 48.35 -32.40
CA TRP A 791 -37.41 47.21 -31.92
C TRP A 791 -37.41 46.12 -32.97
N THR A 792 -36.22 45.37 -33.01
CA THR A 792 -36.06 44.22 -33.88
C THR A 792 -35.57 43.05 -33.05
N ASP A 793 -36.04 41.82 -33.32
CA ASP A 793 -35.56 40.55 -32.77
C ASP A 793 -34.37 39.97 -33.58
N ARG A 794 -34.07 40.56 -34.76
CA ARG A 794 -32.99 40.20 -35.64
C ARG A 794 -31.70 40.95 -35.27
N TYR A 795 -31.18 40.66 -34.09
CA TYR A 795 -29.98 41.35 -33.55
C TYR A 795 -28.79 41.37 -34.54
N GLN A 796 -28.56 40.28 -35.29
CA GLN A 796 -27.44 40.20 -36.23
C GLN A 796 -27.57 41.12 -37.43
N ASP A 797 -28.82 41.32 -37.90
CA ASP A 797 -29.15 42.10 -39.09
C ASP A 797 -29.74 43.51 -38.75
N TRP A 798 -29.55 43.96 -37.49
CA TRP A 798 -30.18 45.20 -37.00
C TRP A 798 -29.82 46.41 -37.88
N ALA A 799 -28.58 46.46 -38.41
CA ALA A 799 -28.10 47.55 -39.28
C ALA A 799 -28.83 47.54 -40.61
N GLN A 800 -29.10 46.36 -41.20
CA GLN A 800 -29.90 46.24 -42.42
C GLN A 800 -31.39 46.64 -42.17
N VAL A 801 -31.96 46.12 -41.08
CA VAL A 801 -33.34 46.46 -40.68
C VAL A 801 -33.49 47.95 -40.44
N ARG A 802 -32.49 48.62 -39.84
CA ARG A 802 -32.44 50.08 -39.68
C ARG A 802 -32.40 50.80 -41.00
N SER A 803 -31.56 50.33 -41.94
CA SER A 803 -31.42 50.86 -43.27
C SER A 803 -32.76 50.75 -44.06
N ASP A 804 -33.36 49.54 -44.01
CA ASP A 804 -34.65 49.31 -44.71
C ASP A 804 -35.74 50.10 -44.10
N LEU A 805 -35.72 50.26 -42.76
CA LEU A 805 -36.75 51.19 -42.09
C LEU A 805 -36.56 52.63 -42.52
N ALA A 806 -35.31 53.10 -42.63
CA ALA A 806 -35.01 54.47 -43.08
C ALA A 806 -35.50 54.72 -44.53
N VAL A 807 -35.28 53.72 -45.41
CA VAL A 807 -35.84 53.79 -46.79
C VAL A 807 -37.36 53.79 -46.80
N ALA A 808 -37.97 52.88 -45.99
CA ALA A 808 -39.47 52.85 -45.92
C ALA A 808 -40.07 54.15 -45.39
N ILE A 809 -39.38 54.81 -44.44
CA ILE A 809 -39.75 56.11 -43.92
C ILE A 809 -39.64 57.16 -45.03
N SER A 810 -38.52 57.20 -45.77
CA SER A 810 -38.32 58.14 -46.90
C SER A 810 -39.36 57.97 -47.95
N ASP A 811 -39.70 56.72 -48.32
CA ASP A 811 -40.75 56.44 -49.32
C ASP A 811 -42.15 56.82 -48.82
N ALA A 812 -42.45 56.65 -47.55
CA ALA A 812 -43.71 57.05 -46.94
C ALA A 812 -43.90 58.61 -46.95
N LEU A 813 -42.81 59.33 -46.60
CA LEU A 813 -42.82 60.80 -46.62
C LEU A 813 -42.91 61.34 -48.03
N ALA A 814 -42.22 60.71 -48.98
CA ALA A 814 -42.31 61.13 -50.41
C ALA A 814 -43.70 60.92 -51.00
N ARG A 815 -44.41 59.82 -50.64
CA ARG A 815 -45.80 59.57 -51.07
C ARG A 815 -46.77 60.62 -50.55
N GLU A 816 -46.62 61.16 -49.38
CA GLU A 816 -47.41 62.21 -48.77
C GLU A 816 -46.94 63.63 -49.14
N LYS A 817 -45.88 63.75 -49.99
CA LYS A 817 -45.23 64.97 -50.39
C LYS A 817 -44.77 65.86 -49.24
N ILE A 818 -44.26 65.19 -48.15
CA ILE A 818 -43.70 65.87 -46.98
C ILE A 818 -42.23 66.14 -47.23
N GLY A 819 -41.84 67.42 -47.18
CA GLY A 819 -40.39 67.79 -47.38
C GLY A 819 -39.51 67.41 -46.20
N ILE A 820 -38.42 66.77 -46.53
CA ILE A 820 -37.34 66.45 -45.56
C ILE A 820 -36.36 67.64 -45.59
N ALA A 821 -35.94 68.12 -44.40
CA ALA A 821 -35.10 69.32 -44.28
C ALA A 821 -33.60 68.94 -44.41
#